data_7fbf79290cb88e047f8bc86de2190b74
#
_entry.id   7fbf79290cb88e047f8bc86de2190b74
#
_cell.length_a   1.000
_cell.length_b   1.000
_cell.length_c   1.000
_cell.angle_alpha   90.00
_cell.angle_beta   90.00
_cell.angle_gamma   90.00
#
_symmetry.space_group_name_H-M   'P 1'
#
loop_
_entity.id
_entity.type
_entity.pdbx_description
1 polymer ?
#
loop_
_entity_poly.entity_id
_entity_poly.type
_entity_poly.pdbx_seq_one_letter_code
_entity_poly.pdbx_strand_id
1 'polypeptide(L)'
;MRHMVWIGISLAAFATAAAGHPPPLLPEASVAALGDELSGETAKRNLEGLARLHRQRGSRGFHSAAELVAERARAYGLSDVQILQFPADGKINYGTQRARQAWDATEGELTEIRDGKSAKIASYAAEPVVLAEDSESADVTADLIDVGEGTQEGEYAGKDVKGKIVLASAQPEAVQDIAVGKFGAAGIVSYAQNQRTAWSGENDNLIRWGHLETFSPNKTFAFMVSLKTARLLKERLRLKESIHLHAAVEAGQHPGFYEVVTATIPGSDSELKGQEIAFSCHLDHQRPGANDNASGCVTILEVARTLQKLIGAGRLARSARTIRFIWPPEVEGTETLLNARPDYAKRIKAVVHMDMVGGGPETKAVFHVTRGPLSLPSFIHDVAWAFAGWLNEESYQFAATGVADYPLTAPEGGREPLRAIYSSYTMGSDHDVYQDSSFAIPAIYLNDWPDRYIHTNLDSAANIDTTKLKRAAFIGAASGYFLANFSSRDIAAAERAIAMGQLLRAVTSMQRQTPAAPAAEYERAVRGSLDEFNSGARPRTQRLKSAATASAAIIYRRLQEPRGPMTVFGYDYFADHARSAAIATPKLLNYEGSWGSGEEYAYEALNFVDGRRSAQQITDELSAEYGPVPLAMVAEYLRALKGIGVLE
;
A
#
# COMPACT_ATOMS: atom_id res chain seq x y z
N MET A 1 34.65 45.73 -59.91
CA MET A 1 33.97 44.47 -59.96
C MET A 1 34.72 43.47 -59.08
N ARG A 2 34.20 43.19 -57.86
CA ARG A 2 34.78 42.20 -56.96
C ARG A 2 33.70 41.08 -56.82
N HIS A 3 34.04 39.90 -57.34
CA HIS A 3 33.23 38.72 -57.22
C HIS A 3 33.41 38.14 -55.83
N MET A 4 32.31 38.10 -55.03
CA MET A 4 32.24 37.40 -53.77
C MET A 4 31.71 35.98 -54.04
N VAL A 5 32.58 34.98 -53.83
CA VAL A 5 32.22 33.56 -53.90
C VAL A 5 31.68 33.15 -52.55
N TRP A 6 30.41 32.75 -52.47
CA TRP A 6 29.81 32.13 -51.32
C TRP A 6 30.11 30.62 -51.33
N ILE A 7 30.89 30.16 -50.36
CA ILE A 7 31.08 28.73 -50.10
C ILE A 7 29.99 28.32 -49.11
N GLY A 8 29.00 27.60 -49.61
CA GLY A 8 27.99 26.96 -48.77
C GLY A 8 28.59 25.72 -48.08
N ILE A 9 28.78 25.79 -46.77
CA ILE A 9 29.12 24.62 -45.95
C ILE A 9 27.82 23.93 -45.61
N SER A 10 27.54 22.79 -46.28
CA SER A 10 26.47 21.87 -45.89
C SER A 10 26.94 21.11 -44.65
N LEU A 11 26.41 21.44 -43.48
CA LEU A 11 26.53 20.60 -42.30
C LEU A 11 25.60 19.38 -42.52
N ALA A 12 26.19 18.28 -42.93
CA ALA A 12 25.54 16.98 -42.81
C ALA A 12 25.53 16.58 -41.33
N ALA A 13 24.43 16.76 -40.65
CA ALA A 13 24.22 16.20 -39.32
C ALA A 13 24.17 14.67 -39.47
N PHE A 14 25.28 14.00 -39.18
CA PHE A 14 25.27 12.57 -38.91
C PHE A 14 24.52 12.38 -37.60
N ALA A 15 23.23 12.07 -37.67
CA ALA A 15 22.52 11.44 -36.58
C ALA A 15 23.18 10.06 -36.38
N THR A 16 24.19 9.98 -35.52
CA THR A 16 24.55 8.68 -34.95
C THR A 16 23.33 8.21 -34.21
N ALA A 17 22.63 7.20 -34.74
CA ALA A 17 21.66 6.44 -33.97
C ALA A 17 22.41 6.02 -32.71
N ALA A 18 22.06 6.59 -31.56
CA ALA A 18 22.52 6.10 -30.29
C ALA A 18 22.08 4.63 -30.26
N ALA A 19 23.03 3.71 -30.12
CA ALA A 19 22.70 2.31 -29.95
C ALA A 19 21.80 2.23 -28.71
N GLY A 20 20.53 1.87 -28.90
CA GLY A 20 19.57 1.78 -27.81
C GLY A 20 20.11 0.85 -26.74
N HIS A 21 19.78 1.13 -25.49
CA HIS A 21 20.14 0.26 -24.38
C HIS A 21 19.28 -1.01 -24.46
N PRO A 22 19.87 -2.20 -24.69
CA PRO A 22 19.06 -3.42 -24.79
C PRO A 22 18.26 -3.64 -23.51
N PRO A 23 17.00 -4.10 -23.62
CA PRO A 23 16.19 -4.36 -22.47
C PRO A 23 16.83 -5.41 -21.55
N PRO A 24 16.71 -5.27 -20.23
CA PRO A 24 17.29 -6.23 -19.29
C PRO A 24 16.45 -7.50 -19.23
N LEU A 25 17.06 -8.62 -18.81
CA LEU A 25 16.44 -9.86 -18.34
C LEU A 25 15.55 -10.60 -19.35
N LEU A 26 14.79 -9.93 -20.19
CA LEU A 26 13.91 -10.52 -21.19
C LEU A 26 14.44 -10.30 -22.62
N PRO A 27 14.17 -11.24 -23.56
CA PRO A 27 14.45 -11.01 -24.96
C PRO A 27 13.73 -9.77 -25.49
N GLU A 28 14.39 -9.04 -26.40
CA GLU A 28 13.85 -7.80 -26.99
C GLU A 28 12.47 -8.01 -27.63
N ALA A 29 12.25 -9.14 -28.32
CA ALA A 29 10.95 -9.48 -28.89
C ALA A 29 9.83 -9.59 -27.84
N SER A 30 10.16 -10.05 -26.64
CA SER A 30 9.19 -10.14 -25.53
C SER A 30 8.89 -8.74 -24.96
N VAL A 31 9.91 -7.90 -24.84
CA VAL A 31 9.76 -6.50 -24.39
C VAL A 31 8.92 -5.70 -25.38
N ALA A 32 9.21 -5.83 -26.68
CA ALA A 32 8.43 -5.20 -27.73
C ALA A 32 6.96 -5.67 -27.71
N ALA A 33 6.74 -6.99 -27.56
CA ALA A 33 5.39 -7.53 -27.48
C ALA A 33 4.60 -6.97 -26.28
N LEU A 34 5.23 -6.87 -25.11
CA LEU A 34 4.62 -6.26 -23.92
C LEU A 34 4.33 -4.77 -24.13
N GLY A 35 5.31 -4.01 -24.62
CA GLY A 35 5.19 -2.58 -24.88
C GLY A 35 4.09 -2.23 -25.89
N ASP A 36 3.94 -3.03 -26.95
CA ASP A 36 2.89 -2.86 -27.98
C ASP A 36 1.48 -3.16 -27.44
N GLU A 37 1.35 -4.20 -26.60
CA GLU A 37 0.03 -4.69 -26.18
C GLU A 37 -0.52 -3.97 -24.94
N LEU A 38 0.34 -3.52 -24.03
CA LEU A 38 -0.08 -2.82 -22.82
C LEU A 38 -0.74 -1.47 -23.14
N SER A 39 -1.91 -1.21 -22.55
CA SER A 39 -2.69 0.00 -22.77
C SER A 39 -3.05 0.70 -21.46
N GLY A 40 -2.50 1.89 -21.26
CA GLY A 40 -2.87 2.77 -20.15
C GLY A 40 -4.32 3.24 -20.23
N GLU A 41 -4.85 3.43 -21.45
CA GLU A 41 -6.24 3.83 -21.67
C GLU A 41 -7.23 2.73 -21.29
N THR A 42 -6.88 1.46 -21.57
CA THR A 42 -7.71 0.32 -21.15
C THR A 42 -7.72 0.21 -19.63
N ALA A 43 -6.56 0.36 -18.97
CA ALA A 43 -6.47 0.42 -17.52
C ALA A 43 -7.32 1.57 -16.96
N LYS A 44 -7.18 2.79 -17.51
CA LYS A 44 -7.94 3.97 -17.04
C LYS A 44 -9.45 3.81 -17.19
N ARG A 45 -9.93 3.24 -18.28
CA ARG A 45 -11.38 2.97 -18.44
C ARG A 45 -11.93 2.02 -17.38
N ASN A 46 -11.15 1.00 -16.98
CA ASN A 46 -11.54 0.13 -15.88
C ASN A 46 -11.48 0.86 -14.53
N LEU A 47 -10.46 1.71 -14.33
CA LEU A 47 -10.33 2.56 -13.13
C LEU A 47 -11.53 3.48 -12.95
N GLU A 48 -11.99 4.15 -14.00
CA GLU A 48 -13.17 5.01 -13.95
C GLU A 48 -14.43 4.25 -13.52
N GLY A 49 -14.53 2.95 -13.82
CA GLY A 49 -15.58 2.09 -13.30
C GLY A 49 -15.47 1.89 -11.80
N LEU A 50 -14.28 1.53 -11.32
CA LEU A 50 -14.03 1.30 -9.89
C LEU A 50 -14.16 2.59 -9.06
N ALA A 51 -13.63 3.71 -9.54
CA ALA A 51 -13.64 4.99 -8.83
C ALA A 51 -15.05 5.58 -8.63
N ARG A 52 -16.09 5.03 -9.26
CA ARG A 52 -17.50 5.39 -9.01
C ARG A 52 -18.10 4.69 -7.81
N LEU A 53 -17.48 3.63 -7.34
CA LEU A 53 -17.98 2.79 -6.26
C LEU A 53 -17.36 3.24 -4.93
N HIS A 54 -18.19 3.30 -3.90
CA HIS A 54 -17.72 3.43 -2.53
C HIS A 54 -17.42 2.02 -2.02
N ARG A 55 -16.15 1.61 -2.11
CA ARG A 55 -15.70 0.21 -2.02
C ARG A 55 -15.19 -0.15 -0.64
N GLN A 56 -15.89 0.24 0.41
CA GLN A 56 -15.48 -0.14 1.77
C GLN A 56 -15.49 -1.67 1.93
N ARG A 57 -14.55 -2.20 2.69
CA ARG A 57 -14.43 -3.64 2.94
C ARG A 57 -15.78 -4.26 3.33
N GLY A 58 -16.11 -5.38 2.72
CA GLY A 58 -17.33 -6.13 3.00
C GLY A 58 -18.66 -5.46 2.61
N SER A 59 -18.61 -4.21 2.10
CA SER A 59 -19.80 -3.46 1.70
C SER A 59 -20.40 -3.93 0.38
N ARG A 60 -21.63 -3.49 0.09
CA ARG A 60 -22.26 -3.68 -1.22
C ARG A 60 -21.44 -3.03 -2.35
N GLY A 61 -20.80 -1.90 -2.08
CA GLY A 61 -19.93 -1.24 -3.03
C GLY A 61 -18.67 -2.05 -3.34
N PHE A 62 -18.10 -2.72 -2.33
CA PHE A 62 -16.99 -3.66 -2.54
C PHE A 62 -17.42 -4.85 -3.38
N HIS A 63 -18.57 -5.46 -3.06
CA HIS A 63 -19.12 -6.56 -3.84
C HIS A 63 -19.27 -6.20 -5.33
N SER A 64 -19.82 -5.02 -5.63
CA SER A 64 -19.95 -4.53 -7.01
C SER A 64 -18.59 -4.35 -7.70
N ALA A 65 -17.56 -3.91 -6.96
CA ALA A 65 -16.19 -3.81 -7.49
C ALA A 65 -15.58 -5.20 -7.73
N ALA A 66 -15.80 -6.14 -6.83
CA ALA A 66 -15.35 -7.53 -6.97
C ALA A 66 -15.98 -8.21 -8.20
N GLU A 67 -17.29 -8.02 -8.41
CA GLU A 67 -17.98 -8.52 -9.59
C GLU A 67 -17.44 -7.90 -10.89
N LEU A 68 -17.19 -6.58 -10.93
CA LEU A 68 -16.61 -5.90 -12.08
C LEU A 68 -15.24 -6.46 -12.43
N VAL A 69 -14.35 -6.65 -11.45
CA VAL A 69 -13.03 -7.24 -11.67
C VAL A 69 -13.14 -8.67 -12.16
N ALA A 70 -13.99 -9.50 -11.54
CA ALA A 70 -14.20 -10.89 -11.94
C ALA A 70 -14.80 -11.01 -13.36
N GLU A 71 -15.75 -10.14 -13.74
CA GLU A 71 -16.29 -10.05 -15.10
C GLU A 71 -15.18 -9.75 -16.11
N ARG A 72 -14.35 -8.73 -15.85
CA ARG A 72 -13.22 -8.37 -16.73
C ARG A 72 -12.21 -9.50 -16.84
N ALA A 73 -11.86 -10.14 -15.73
CA ALA A 73 -10.95 -11.29 -15.73
C ALA A 73 -11.46 -12.44 -16.61
N ARG A 74 -12.76 -12.76 -16.51
CA ARG A 74 -13.41 -13.76 -17.38
C ARG A 74 -13.42 -13.33 -18.86
N ALA A 75 -13.76 -12.07 -19.13
CA ALA A 75 -13.77 -11.52 -20.49
C ALA A 75 -12.38 -11.54 -21.14
N TYR A 76 -11.33 -11.41 -20.36
CA TYR A 76 -9.94 -11.51 -20.82
C TYR A 76 -9.46 -12.97 -20.97
N GLY A 77 -10.27 -13.95 -20.64
CA GLY A 77 -9.97 -15.37 -20.81
C GLY A 77 -9.09 -15.96 -19.72
N LEU A 78 -9.05 -15.36 -18.55
CA LEU A 78 -8.32 -15.92 -17.40
C LEU A 78 -9.01 -17.19 -16.88
N SER A 79 -8.22 -18.07 -16.31
CA SER A 79 -8.69 -19.32 -15.69
C SER A 79 -8.95 -19.14 -14.20
N ASP A 80 -9.76 -20.03 -13.61
CA ASP A 80 -10.00 -20.11 -12.16
C ASP A 80 -10.41 -18.75 -11.54
N VAL A 81 -11.32 -18.04 -12.24
CA VAL A 81 -11.85 -16.76 -11.77
C VAL A 81 -12.88 -17.00 -10.68
N GLN A 82 -12.56 -16.63 -9.45
CA GLN A 82 -13.39 -16.84 -8.27
C GLN A 82 -13.51 -15.54 -7.45
N ILE A 83 -14.62 -15.41 -6.73
CA ILE A 83 -14.78 -14.47 -5.62
C ILE A 83 -14.88 -15.34 -4.37
N LEU A 84 -13.77 -15.41 -3.63
CA LEU A 84 -13.71 -16.14 -2.37
C LEU A 84 -14.36 -15.28 -1.27
N GLN A 85 -15.17 -15.89 -0.41
CA GLN A 85 -15.87 -15.19 0.67
C GLN A 85 -15.43 -15.75 2.02
N PHE A 86 -15.04 -14.86 2.92
CA PHE A 86 -14.62 -15.17 4.28
C PHE A 86 -15.50 -14.40 5.28
N PRO A 87 -16.19 -15.05 6.23
CA PRO A 87 -17.04 -14.36 7.18
C PRO A 87 -16.33 -13.24 7.94
N ALA A 88 -16.99 -12.09 8.07
CA ALA A 88 -16.53 -10.91 8.78
C ALA A 88 -17.63 -10.42 9.73
N ASP A 89 -17.60 -10.88 10.99
CA ASP A 89 -18.66 -10.68 11.98
C ASP A 89 -18.24 -9.87 13.22
N GLY A 90 -17.03 -9.33 13.20
CA GLY A 90 -16.47 -8.60 14.34
C GLY A 90 -15.88 -9.49 15.44
N LYS A 91 -15.85 -10.82 15.28
CA LYS A 91 -15.45 -11.79 16.32
C LYS A 91 -14.42 -12.80 15.84
N ILE A 92 -14.50 -13.20 14.57
CA ILE A 92 -13.60 -14.20 13.99
C ILE A 92 -12.20 -13.59 13.85
N ASN A 93 -11.18 -14.34 14.26
CA ASN A 93 -9.79 -14.00 14.01
C ASN A 93 -9.23 -14.87 12.88
N TYR A 94 -8.56 -14.23 11.95
CA TYR A 94 -7.74 -14.86 10.90
C TYR A 94 -6.28 -14.54 11.22
N GLY A 95 -5.62 -15.41 11.95
CA GLY A 95 -4.28 -15.11 12.46
C GLY A 95 -4.30 -13.99 13.50
N THR A 96 -3.56 -12.93 13.25
CA THR A 96 -3.52 -11.74 14.10
C THR A 96 -4.62 -10.73 13.78
N GLN A 97 -5.34 -10.90 12.66
CA GLN A 97 -6.43 -10.00 12.27
C GLN A 97 -7.78 -10.46 12.85
N ARG A 98 -8.43 -9.58 13.61
CA ARG A 98 -9.84 -9.71 13.97
C ARG A 98 -10.69 -9.10 12.85
N ALA A 99 -11.51 -9.93 12.19
CA ALA A 99 -12.34 -9.48 11.09
C ALA A 99 -13.34 -8.40 11.53
N ARG A 100 -13.22 -7.20 10.96
CA ARG A 100 -14.17 -6.11 11.16
C ARG A 100 -15.46 -6.42 10.40
N GLN A 101 -16.60 -6.00 10.93
CA GLN A 101 -17.88 -6.14 10.24
C GLN A 101 -17.90 -5.31 8.94
N ALA A 102 -18.76 -5.67 8.02
CA ALA A 102 -19.09 -4.81 6.89
C ALA A 102 -19.75 -3.52 7.40
N TRP A 103 -19.57 -2.43 6.65
CA TRP A 103 -20.24 -1.16 6.90
C TRP A 103 -20.83 -0.62 5.60
N ASP A 104 -22.11 -0.25 5.67
CA ASP A 104 -22.80 0.40 4.56
C ASP A 104 -23.49 1.68 5.04
N ALA A 105 -23.58 2.66 4.15
CA ALA A 105 -24.37 3.87 4.33
C ALA A 105 -25.30 4.07 3.13
N THR A 106 -26.50 4.56 3.41
CA THR A 106 -27.49 4.95 2.39
C THR A 106 -27.78 6.44 2.41
N GLU A 107 -27.62 7.09 3.58
CA GLU A 107 -27.80 8.53 3.76
C GLU A 107 -26.76 9.07 4.72
N GLY A 108 -26.32 10.32 4.46
CA GLY A 108 -25.46 11.10 5.34
C GLY A 108 -25.54 12.58 4.93
N GLU A 109 -26.35 13.34 5.64
CA GLU A 109 -26.58 14.76 5.38
C GLU A 109 -26.26 15.56 6.64
N LEU A 110 -25.40 16.56 6.51
CA LEU A 110 -25.14 17.56 7.55
C LEU A 110 -25.64 18.92 7.07
N THR A 111 -26.59 19.50 7.78
CA THR A 111 -27.28 20.73 7.40
C THR A 111 -27.22 21.73 8.54
N GLU A 112 -26.91 23.01 8.27
CA GLU A 112 -27.09 24.10 9.22
C GLU A 112 -28.52 24.58 9.18
N ILE A 113 -29.14 24.76 10.33
CA ILE A 113 -30.46 25.38 10.50
C ILE A 113 -30.25 26.79 11.01
N ARG A 114 -30.64 27.80 10.21
CA ARG A 114 -30.52 29.22 10.56
C ARG A 114 -31.76 29.97 10.11
N ASP A 115 -32.42 30.69 11.04
CA ASP A 115 -33.62 31.53 10.77
C ASP A 115 -34.73 30.77 10.00
N GLY A 116 -34.93 29.50 10.36
CA GLY A 116 -35.91 28.61 9.69
C GLY A 116 -35.51 28.18 8.28
N LYS A 117 -34.28 28.45 7.84
CA LYS A 117 -33.72 28.00 6.57
C LYS A 117 -32.67 26.95 6.82
N SER A 118 -32.56 26.00 5.89
CA SER A 118 -31.57 24.94 5.92
C SER A 118 -30.48 25.19 4.86
N ALA A 119 -29.22 25.06 5.25
CA ALA A 119 -28.06 25.14 4.35
C ALA A 119 -27.22 23.87 4.47
N LYS A 120 -27.05 23.14 3.38
CA LYS A 120 -26.28 21.89 3.35
C LYS A 120 -24.79 22.17 3.52
N ILE A 121 -24.16 21.50 4.47
CA ILE A 121 -22.71 21.54 4.73
C ILE A 121 -22.02 20.34 4.10
N ALA A 122 -22.57 19.14 4.25
CA ALA A 122 -22.02 17.89 3.72
C ALA A 122 -23.14 16.96 3.25
N SER A 123 -22.86 16.16 2.22
CA SER A 123 -23.79 15.20 1.62
C SER A 123 -23.06 13.96 1.15
N TYR A 124 -23.35 12.81 1.76
CA TYR A 124 -22.81 11.50 1.37
C TYR A 124 -23.14 11.15 -0.09
N ALA A 125 -24.35 11.44 -0.54
CA ALA A 125 -24.76 11.15 -1.91
C ALA A 125 -23.91 11.91 -2.95
N ALA A 126 -23.54 13.16 -2.64
CA ALA A 126 -22.69 13.98 -3.50
C ALA A 126 -21.20 13.60 -3.39
N GLU A 127 -20.72 13.44 -2.16
CA GLU A 127 -19.32 13.21 -1.83
C GLU A 127 -19.20 12.21 -0.66
N PRO A 128 -19.14 10.89 -0.91
CA PRO A 128 -19.15 9.88 0.15
C PRO A 128 -18.08 10.02 1.21
N VAL A 129 -16.91 10.58 0.88
CA VAL A 129 -15.81 10.79 1.83
C VAL A 129 -16.19 11.69 3.01
N VAL A 130 -17.29 12.45 2.91
CA VAL A 130 -17.76 13.33 4.01
C VAL A 130 -18.34 12.57 5.20
N LEU A 131 -18.78 11.32 5.04
CA LEU A 131 -19.25 10.49 6.14
C LEU A 131 -18.12 9.53 6.53
N ALA A 132 -17.68 9.61 7.79
CA ALA A 132 -16.64 8.74 8.29
C ALA A 132 -17.12 7.28 8.29
N GLU A 133 -16.22 6.37 7.93
CA GLU A 133 -16.46 4.93 8.02
C GLU A 133 -16.82 4.53 9.46
N ASP A 134 -17.61 3.50 9.61
CA ASP A 134 -18.14 3.00 10.89
C ASP A 134 -19.07 3.98 11.63
N SER A 135 -19.56 5.04 10.96
CA SER A 135 -20.65 5.87 11.48
C SER A 135 -21.93 5.06 11.63
N GLU A 136 -22.68 5.34 12.70
CA GLU A 136 -23.99 4.73 12.98
C GLU A 136 -25.14 5.67 12.63
N SER A 137 -26.31 5.09 12.43
CA SER A 137 -27.55 5.84 12.11
C SER A 137 -27.89 6.85 13.20
N ALA A 138 -28.26 8.06 12.80
CA ALA A 138 -28.64 9.14 13.71
C ALA A 138 -29.57 10.15 13.03
N ASP A 139 -30.47 10.73 13.82
CA ASP A 139 -31.25 11.91 13.44
C ASP A 139 -31.16 12.90 14.61
N VAL A 140 -30.20 13.83 14.53
CA VAL A 140 -29.82 14.71 15.64
C VAL A 140 -29.79 16.17 15.21
N THR A 141 -30.47 17.03 15.96
CA THR A 141 -30.32 18.49 15.85
C THR A 141 -29.66 18.99 17.13
N ALA A 142 -28.48 19.61 17.01
CA ALA A 142 -27.70 20.08 18.15
C ALA A 142 -26.78 21.27 17.79
N ASP A 143 -26.35 21.99 18.83
CA ASP A 143 -25.36 23.05 18.68
C ASP A 143 -23.96 22.46 18.38
N LEU A 144 -23.19 23.23 17.63
CA LEU A 144 -21.78 22.94 17.35
C LEU A 144 -20.87 23.56 18.41
N ILE A 145 -19.95 22.78 18.98
CA ILE A 145 -18.96 23.21 19.97
C ILE A 145 -17.55 22.94 19.44
N ASP A 146 -16.71 23.97 19.32
CA ASP A 146 -15.29 23.82 18.97
C ASP A 146 -14.49 23.28 20.16
N VAL A 147 -13.91 22.11 20.02
CA VAL A 147 -13.08 21.43 21.05
C VAL A 147 -11.59 21.47 20.73
N GLY A 148 -11.18 22.16 19.65
CA GLY A 148 -9.76 22.22 19.26
C GLY A 148 -9.32 20.98 18.51
N GLU A 149 -8.30 20.28 19.01
CA GLU A 149 -7.89 18.99 18.48
C GLU A 149 -8.88 17.88 18.88
N GLY A 150 -9.37 17.95 20.11
CA GLY A 150 -10.38 17.04 20.64
C GLY A 150 -9.80 15.74 21.23
N THR A 151 -8.49 15.64 21.36
CA THR A 151 -7.78 14.41 21.79
C THR A 151 -7.39 14.44 23.27
N GLN A 152 -7.54 15.59 23.95
CA GLN A 152 -7.15 15.77 25.34
C GLN A 152 -8.34 16.26 26.18
N GLU A 153 -8.52 15.70 27.37
CA GLU A 153 -9.61 16.09 28.28
C GLU A 153 -9.63 17.58 28.61
N GLY A 154 -8.45 18.21 28.70
CA GLY A 154 -8.33 19.64 28.98
C GLY A 154 -8.99 20.53 27.93
N GLU A 155 -9.14 20.08 26.71
CA GLU A 155 -9.77 20.82 25.60
C GLU A 155 -11.30 20.94 25.76
N TYR A 156 -11.88 20.11 26.62
CA TYR A 156 -13.32 20.10 26.96
C TYR A 156 -13.64 20.93 28.22
N ALA A 157 -12.62 21.40 28.93
CA ALA A 157 -12.81 22.11 30.19
C ALA A 157 -13.65 23.39 29.99
N GLY A 158 -14.71 23.53 30.79
CA GLY A 158 -15.62 24.67 30.74
C GLY A 158 -16.57 24.71 29.52
N LYS A 159 -16.62 23.63 28.71
CA LYS A 159 -17.53 23.52 27.57
C LYS A 159 -18.70 22.59 27.89
N ASP A 160 -19.91 22.99 27.53
CA ASP A 160 -21.11 22.14 27.61
C ASP A 160 -21.22 21.29 26.34
N VAL A 161 -20.63 20.11 26.37
CA VAL A 161 -20.51 19.19 25.21
C VAL A 161 -21.62 18.16 25.18
N LYS A 162 -22.26 17.89 26.33
CA LYS A 162 -23.24 16.79 26.43
C LYS A 162 -24.43 17.00 25.49
N GLY A 163 -24.66 16.01 24.61
CA GLY A 163 -25.72 16.06 23.59
C GLY A 163 -25.46 17.07 22.46
N LYS A 164 -24.26 17.63 22.35
CA LYS A 164 -23.85 18.55 21.29
C LYS A 164 -23.03 17.86 20.22
N ILE A 165 -22.85 18.48 19.07
CA ILE A 165 -21.92 18.04 18.02
C ILE A 165 -20.59 18.77 18.25
N VAL A 166 -19.49 18.04 18.30
CA VAL A 166 -18.16 18.66 18.48
C VAL A 166 -17.48 18.91 17.14
N LEU A 167 -16.76 20.03 17.03
CA LEU A 167 -15.86 20.35 15.92
C LEU A 167 -14.42 20.11 16.37
N ALA A 168 -13.71 19.18 15.70
CA ALA A 168 -12.35 18.79 16.06
C ALA A 168 -11.41 18.81 14.85
N SER A 169 -10.10 18.99 15.08
CA SER A 169 -9.09 18.91 14.01
C SER A 169 -8.42 17.54 13.89
N ALA A 170 -8.58 16.65 14.87
CA ALA A 170 -8.09 15.29 14.80
C ALA A 170 -9.06 14.37 14.04
N GLN A 171 -8.58 13.17 13.68
CA GLN A 171 -9.43 12.12 13.11
C GLN A 171 -10.54 11.71 14.07
N PRO A 172 -11.74 11.34 13.56
CA PRO A 172 -12.86 10.97 14.41
C PRO A 172 -12.55 9.86 15.41
N GLU A 173 -11.79 8.84 15.03
CA GLU A 173 -11.38 7.75 15.92
C GLU A 173 -10.63 8.23 17.17
N ALA A 174 -9.73 9.20 17.00
CA ALA A 174 -8.95 9.76 18.09
C ALA A 174 -9.79 10.64 19.04
N VAL A 175 -10.93 11.15 18.57
CA VAL A 175 -11.85 12.03 19.32
C VAL A 175 -12.98 11.25 19.99
N GLN A 176 -13.37 10.11 19.43
CA GLN A 176 -14.58 9.36 19.77
C GLN A 176 -14.72 9.02 21.25
N ASP A 177 -13.73 8.36 21.82
CA ASP A 177 -13.82 7.88 23.20
C ASP A 177 -13.85 9.02 24.23
N ILE A 178 -13.18 10.13 23.93
CA ILE A 178 -13.17 11.31 24.80
C ILE A 178 -14.48 12.10 24.61
N ALA A 179 -14.79 12.52 23.39
CA ALA A 179 -15.96 13.37 23.13
C ALA A 179 -17.26 12.65 23.44
N VAL A 180 -17.45 11.45 22.91
CA VAL A 180 -18.71 10.68 23.05
C VAL A 180 -18.71 9.87 24.32
N GLY A 181 -17.66 9.06 24.55
CA GLY A 181 -17.60 8.16 25.69
C GLY A 181 -17.54 8.88 27.03
N LYS A 182 -16.70 9.91 27.16
CA LYS A 182 -16.50 10.61 28.44
C LYS A 182 -17.39 11.82 28.60
N PHE A 183 -17.50 12.67 27.58
CA PHE A 183 -18.22 13.95 27.68
C PHE A 183 -19.65 13.90 27.12
N GLY A 184 -20.06 12.78 26.49
CA GLY A 184 -21.43 12.55 26.02
C GLY A 184 -21.84 13.41 24.82
N ALA A 185 -20.90 13.76 23.94
CA ALA A 185 -21.21 14.40 22.66
C ALA A 185 -22.14 13.50 21.83
N ALA A 186 -23.04 14.10 21.04
CA ALA A 186 -23.94 13.37 20.15
C ALA A 186 -23.28 12.91 18.85
N GLY A 187 -22.29 13.66 18.38
CA GLY A 187 -21.58 13.37 17.13
C GLY A 187 -20.34 14.23 16.93
N ILE A 188 -19.62 13.97 15.86
CA ILE A 188 -18.35 14.61 15.55
C ILE A 188 -18.41 15.26 14.16
N VAL A 189 -17.88 16.47 14.02
CA VAL A 189 -17.49 17.09 12.76
C VAL A 189 -15.98 17.27 12.80
N SER A 190 -15.27 16.58 11.91
CA SER A 190 -13.81 16.67 11.85
C SER A 190 -13.36 17.42 10.60
N TYR A 191 -12.29 18.20 10.75
CA TYR A 191 -11.55 18.83 9.65
C TYR A 191 -10.09 18.37 9.65
N ALA A 192 -9.85 17.12 10.02
CA ALA A 192 -8.53 16.54 10.00
C ALA A 192 -7.87 16.75 8.63
N GLN A 193 -6.63 17.25 8.65
CA GLN A 193 -5.90 17.53 7.44
C GLN A 193 -5.19 16.28 6.96
N ASN A 194 -4.79 16.28 5.70
CA ASN A 194 -4.00 15.21 5.13
C ASN A 194 -2.65 15.08 5.86
N GLN A 195 -1.99 13.97 5.68
CA GLN A 195 -0.68 13.69 6.28
C GLN A 195 0.34 14.77 5.91
N ARG A 196 1.29 15.05 6.81
CA ARG A 196 2.35 16.04 6.54
C ARG A 196 3.17 15.70 5.29
N THR A 197 3.40 14.41 5.07
CA THR A 197 4.07 13.87 3.87
C THR A 197 3.24 14.04 2.59
N ALA A 198 1.94 14.29 2.71
CA ALA A 198 1.00 14.51 1.61
C ALA A 198 0.47 15.96 1.59
N TRP A 199 1.34 16.94 1.82
CA TRP A 199 1.03 18.39 1.77
C TRP A 199 -0.16 18.80 2.64
N SER A 200 -0.11 18.47 3.92
CA SER A 200 -1.12 18.87 4.91
C SER A 200 -1.36 20.38 4.89
N GLY A 201 -2.65 20.77 4.81
CA GLY A 201 -3.07 22.17 4.84
C GLY A 201 -2.80 22.99 3.57
N GLU A 202 -2.23 22.40 2.52
CA GLU A 202 -1.94 23.11 1.26
C GLU A 202 -3.22 23.50 0.50
N ASN A 203 -4.24 22.65 0.52
CA ASN A 203 -5.51 22.87 -0.18
C ASN A 203 -6.69 22.93 0.79
N ASP A 204 -7.24 24.12 0.98
CA ASP A 204 -8.35 24.38 1.89
C ASP A 204 -9.66 23.64 1.51
N ASN A 205 -9.79 23.15 0.28
CA ASN A 205 -10.97 22.42 -0.19
C ASN A 205 -10.85 20.89 -0.05
N LEU A 206 -9.69 20.37 0.35
CA LEU A 206 -9.52 18.96 0.62
C LEU A 206 -10.42 18.51 1.77
N ILE A 207 -11.09 17.38 1.55
CA ILE A 207 -11.81 16.64 2.57
C ILE A 207 -11.08 15.32 2.70
N ARG A 208 -10.42 15.11 3.83
CA ARG A 208 -9.78 13.84 4.13
C ARG A 208 -10.84 12.82 4.52
N TRP A 209 -10.64 11.56 4.17
CA TRP A 209 -11.46 10.48 4.69
C TRP A 209 -11.40 10.46 6.23
N GLY A 210 -12.43 9.92 6.85
CA GLY A 210 -12.47 9.69 8.29
C GLY A 210 -12.99 8.31 8.59
N HIS A 211 -12.64 7.81 9.76
CA HIS A 211 -13.18 6.57 10.31
C HIS A 211 -13.33 6.71 11.82
N LEU A 212 -14.25 5.92 12.35
CA LEU A 212 -14.46 5.73 13.77
C LEU A 212 -13.81 4.41 14.19
N GLU A 213 -13.53 4.29 15.48
CA GLU A 213 -12.99 3.06 16.04
C GLU A 213 -14.03 1.94 15.94
N THR A 214 -13.78 0.96 15.09
CA THR A 214 -14.71 -0.12 14.73
C THR A 214 -15.22 -0.89 15.96
N PHE A 215 -14.33 -1.15 16.92
CA PHE A 215 -14.62 -1.96 18.11
C PHE A 215 -14.97 -1.13 19.34
N SER A 216 -15.01 0.20 19.25
CA SER A 216 -15.41 1.05 20.37
C SER A 216 -16.88 0.79 20.75
N PRO A 217 -17.18 0.71 22.07
CA PRO A 217 -18.56 0.68 22.54
C PRO A 217 -19.27 2.04 22.39
N ASN A 218 -18.53 3.11 22.15
CA ASN A 218 -19.04 4.48 22.07
C ASN A 218 -19.52 4.81 20.65
N LYS A 219 -20.56 4.09 20.18
CA LYS A 219 -21.08 4.26 18.82
C LYS A 219 -21.63 5.66 18.59
N THR A 220 -21.33 6.22 17.42
CA THR A 220 -21.70 7.60 17.04
C THR A 220 -21.63 7.76 15.52
N PHE A 221 -21.81 8.98 15.03
CA PHE A 221 -21.56 9.37 13.65
C PHE A 221 -20.48 10.46 13.58
N ALA A 222 -19.80 10.54 12.45
CA ALA A 222 -18.84 11.61 12.19
C ALA A 222 -18.90 12.12 10.75
N PHE A 223 -18.87 13.45 10.60
CA PHE A 223 -18.75 14.09 9.30
C PHE A 223 -17.36 14.70 9.13
N MET A 224 -16.80 14.53 7.92
CA MET A 224 -15.56 15.16 7.50
C MET A 224 -15.87 16.41 6.70
N VAL A 225 -15.21 17.51 7.02
CA VAL A 225 -15.36 18.78 6.30
C VAL A 225 -14.01 19.36 5.89
N SER A 226 -14.01 20.20 4.86
CA SER A 226 -12.80 20.87 4.42
C SER A 226 -12.30 21.92 5.43
N LEU A 227 -11.00 22.23 5.37
CA LEU A 227 -10.41 23.29 6.18
C LEU A 227 -11.11 24.65 5.96
N LYS A 228 -11.54 24.93 4.72
CA LYS A 228 -12.31 26.13 4.38
C LYS A 228 -13.63 26.19 5.15
N THR A 229 -14.38 25.10 5.16
CA THR A 229 -15.64 25.00 5.92
C THR A 229 -15.41 25.17 7.41
N ALA A 230 -14.39 24.46 7.95
CA ALA A 230 -14.04 24.54 9.36
C ALA A 230 -13.65 25.97 9.79
N ARG A 231 -12.86 26.69 8.97
CA ARG A 231 -12.48 28.08 9.26
C ARG A 231 -13.69 29.01 9.34
N LEU A 232 -14.67 28.84 8.45
CA LEU A 232 -15.92 29.60 8.49
C LEU A 232 -16.73 29.32 9.76
N LEU A 233 -16.88 28.04 10.12
CA LEU A 233 -17.59 27.63 11.34
C LEU A 233 -16.88 28.17 12.59
N LYS A 234 -15.57 28.00 12.67
CA LYS A 234 -14.75 28.46 13.82
C LYS A 234 -14.80 29.97 14.00
N GLU A 235 -14.71 30.76 12.94
CA GLU A 235 -14.80 32.22 13.02
C GLU A 235 -16.15 32.67 13.58
N ARG A 236 -17.24 32.06 13.14
CA ARG A 236 -18.57 32.33 13.66
C ARG A 236 -18.75 31.96 15.12
N LEU A 237 -18.23 30.77 15.52
CA LEU A 237 -18.19 30.35 16.92
C LEU A 237 -17.37 31.33 17.78
N ARG A 238 -16.23 31.84 17.27
CA ARG A 238 -15.40 32.86 17.92
C ARG A 238 -16.16 34.17 18.13
N LEU A 239 -17.03 34.52 17.19
CA LEU A 239 -17.95 35.67 17.28
C LEU A 239 -19.17 35.39 18.17
N LYS A 240 -19.21 34.21 18.83
CA LYS A 240 -20.29 33.75 19.72
C LYS A 240 -21.63 33.56 19.01
N GLU A 241 -21.63 33.28 17.71
CA GLU A 241 -22.83 32.82 17.03
C GLU A 241 -23.15 31.39 17.46
N SER A 242 -24.44 31.12 17.71
CA SER A 242 -24.91 29.72 17.86
C SER A 242 -25.06 29.10 16.47
N ILE A 243 -24.43 27.94 16.26
CA ILE A 243 -24.54 27.17 15.02
C ILE A 243 -25.34 25.91 15.34
N HIS A 244 -26.54 25.81 14.78
CA HIS A 244 -27.41 24.64 14.95
C HIS A 244 -27.25 23.73 13.74
N LEU A 245 -26.80 22.49 13.97
CA LEU A 245 -26.61 21.47 12.94
C LEU A 245 -27.69 20.39 13.08
N HIS A 246 -28.20 19.96 11.94
CA HIS A 246 -29.01 18.75 11.81
C HIS A 246 -28.18 17.71 11.05
N ALA A 247 -27.94 16.58 11.66
CA ALA A 247 -27.29 15.41 11.10
C ALA A 247 -28.32 14.30 10.90
N ALA A 248 -28.54 13.91 9.64
CA ALA A 248 -29.36 12.76 9.26
C ALA A 248 -28.44 11.70 8.66
N VAL A 249 -28.34 10.54 9.30
CA VAL A 249 -27.44 9.45 8.90
C VAL A 249 -28.21 8.13 8.90
N GLU A 250 -28.17 7.41 7.79
CA GLU A 250 -28.57 6.01 7.68
C GLU A 250 -27.34 5.17 7.31
N ALA A 251 -26.68 4.61 8.30
CA ALA A 251 -25.47 3.82 8.17
C ALA A 251 -25.33 2.85 9.34
N GLY A 252 -24.46 1.86 9.21
CA GLY A 252 -24.16 0.98 10.32
C GLY A 252 -23.35 -0.24 9.94
N GLN A 253 -22.76 -0.82 10.96
CA GLN A 253 -22.03 -2.07 10.85
C GLN A 253 -22.99 -3.27 10.83
N HIS A 254 -22.66 -4.28 10.05
CA HIS A 254 -23.40 -5.55 10.01
C HIS A 254 -22.47 -6.72 9.67
N PRO A 255 -22.82 -7.95 10.03
CA PRO A 255 -22.09 -9.13 9.58
C PRO A 255 -22.03 -9.19 8.05
N GLY A 256 -20.85 -9.48 7.51
CA GLY A 256 -20.61 -9.53 6.07
C GLY A 256 -19.53 -10.54 5.72
N PHE A 257 -18.88 -10.31 4.60
CA PHE A 257 -17.78 -11.15 4.11
C PHE A 257 -16.63 -10.28 3.61
N TYR A 258 -15.41 -10.71 3.90
CA TYR A 258 -14.27 -10.26 3.10
C TYR A 258 -14.28 -11.06 1.80
N GLU A 259 -14.43 -10.37 0.70
CA GLU A 259 -14.40 -10.97 -0.64
C GLU A 259 -13.04 -10.77 -1.27
N VAL A 260 -12.45 -11.86 -1.76
CA VAL A 260 -11.17 -11.83 -2.45
C VAL A 260 -11.37 -12.36 -3.85
N VAL A 261 -11.20 -11.49 -4.85
CA VAL A 261 -11.21 -11.94 -6.24
C VAL A 261 -9.88 -12.59 -6.57
N THR A 262 -9.90 -13.72 -7.26
CA THR A 262 -8.68 -14.40 -7.72
C THR A 262 -8.87 -14.95 -9.13
N ALA A 263 -7.79 -14.95 -9.90
CA ALA A 263 -7.75 -15.50 -11.26
C ALA A 263 -6.34 -16.03 -11.57
N THR A 264 -6.20 -16.88 -12.62
CA THR A 264 -4.90 -17.43 -13.00
C THR A 264 -4.66 -17.46 -14.49
N ILE A 265 -3.37 -17.44 -14.85
CA ILE A 265 -2.84 -17.97 -16.12
C ILE A 265 -2.07 -19.24 -15.76
N PRO A 266 -2.55 -20.44 -16.15
CA PRO A 266 -1.95 -21.71 -15.75
C PRO A 266 -0.52 -21.90 -16.27
N GLY A 267 0.37 -22.34 -15.40
CA GLY A 267 1.72 -22.74 -15.77
C GLY A 267 1.75 -23.97 -16.67
N SER A 268 2.81 -24.10 -17.46
CA SER A 268 2.95 -25.16 -18.46
C SER A 268 3.96 -26.25 -18.06
N ASP A 269 4.87 -25.95 -17.14
CA ASP A 269 5.88 -26.91 -16.70
C ASP A 269 5.28 -27.94 -15.73
N SER A 270 5.60 -29.22 -15.91
CA SER A 270 5.04 -30.31 -15.09
C SER A 270 5.44 -30.23 -13.62
N GLU A 271 6.63 -29.70 -13.31
CA GLU A 271 7.17 -29.61 -11.95
C GLU A 271 6.90 -28.25 -11.31
N LEU A 272 6.95 -27.16 -12.11
CA LEU A 272 6.87 -25.79 -11.62
C LEU A 272 5.45 -25.21 -11.61
N LYS A 273 4.49 -25.76 -12.37
CA LYS A 273 3.11 -25.21 -12.45
C LYS A 273 2.37 -25.14 -11.12
N GLY A 274 2.82 -25.92 -10.11
CA GLY A 274 2.30 -25.86 -8.73
C GLY A 274 2.85 -24.69 -7.92
N GLN A 275 3.86 -23.99 -8.43
CA GLN A 275 4.40 -22.76 -7.86
C GLN A 275 3.74 -21.57 -8.54
N GLU A 276 3.50 -20.49 -7.78
CA GLU A 276 2.77 -19.33 -8.27
C GLU A 276 3.60 -18.05 -8.11
N ILE A 277 3.56 -17.19 -9.14
CA ILE A 277 3.95 -15.79 -9.05
C ILE A 277 2.66 -14.98 -8.97
N ALA A 278 2.46 -14.29 -7.86
CA ALA A 278 1.22 -13.55 -7.65
C ALA A 278 1.38 -12.06 -8.00
N PHE A 279 0.30 -11.48 -8.53
CA PHE A 279 0.09 -10.05 -8.62
C PHE A 279 -0.99 -9.69 -7.61
N SER A 280 -0.78 -8.66 -6.81
CA SER A 280 -1.70 -8.21 -5.77
C SER A 280 -1.87 -6.70 -5.78
N CYS A 281 -3.02 -6.24 -5.37
CA CYS A 281 -3.36 -4.86 -4.99
C CYS A 281 -4.32 -4.95 -3.81
N HIS A 282 -4.90 -3.85 -3.33
CA HIS A 282 -6.14 -3.89 -2.57
C HIS A 282 -7.28 -3.24 -3.34
N LEU A 283 -8.50 -3.79 -3.21
CA LEU A 283 -9.65 -3.36 -4.01
C LEU A 283 -10.55 -2.37 -3.28
N ASP A 284 -10.53 -2.39 -1.95
CA ASP A 284 -11.33 -1.50 -1.11
C ASP A 284 -10.75 -0.08 -1.09
N HIS A 285 -11.62 0.88 -0.99
CA HIS A 285 -11.34 2.29 -0.68
C HIS A 285 -12.64 3.09 -0.60
N GLN A 286 -12.60 4.23 0.07
CA GLN A 286 -13.66 5.23 -0.06
C GLN A 286 -13.63 5.83 -1.47
N ARG A 287 -14.80 6.24 -1.97
CA ARG A 287 -14.89 6.96 -3.26
C ARG A 287 -14.29 8.38 -3.12
N PRO A 288 -13.42 8.87 -4.05
CA PRO A 288 -13.15 8.25 -5.34
C PRO A 288 -12.07 7.16 -5.31
N GLY A 289 -10.98 7.27 -4.51
CA GLY A 289 -9.94 6.27 -4.39
C GLY A 289 -9.37 5.83 -5.75
N ALA A 290 -8.95 6.78 -6.59
CA ALA A 290 -8.54 6.48 -7.94
C ALA A 290 -7.08 6.03 -8.03
N ASN A 291 -6.14 6.76 -7.38
CA ASN A 291 -4.78 6.30 -7.26
C ASN A 291 -4.68 5.24 -6.16
N ASP A 292 -5.33 5.48 -5.04
CA ASP A 292 -5.42 4.58 -3.90
C ASP A 292 -6.79 3.85 -3.86
N ASN A 293 -6.90 2.58 -4.25
CA ASN A 293 -5.93 1.83 -5.04
C ASN A 293 -6.61 1.22 -6.27
N ALA A 294 -7.55 1.98 -6.89
CA ALA A 294 -8.09 1.55 -8.17
C ALA A 294 -6.98 1.45 -9.23
N SER A 295 -5.92 2.31 -9.14
CA SER A 295 -4.82 2.31 -10.10
C SER A 295 -4.01 1.01 -10.07
N GLY A 296 -3.65 0.50 -8.89
CA GLY A 296 -2.98 -0.79 -8.75
C GLY A 296 -3.85 -1.94 -9.26
N CYS A 297 -5.13 -1.95 -8.87
CA CYS A 297 -6.06 -3.00 -9.25
C CYS A 297 -6.27 -3.12 -10.76
N VAL A 298 -6.45 -1.98 -11.46
CA VAL A 298 -6.61 -2.03 -12.92
C VAL A 298 -5.29 -2.27 -13.64
N THR A 299 -4.16 -1.90 -13.02
CA THR A 299 -2.83 -2.17 -13.58
C THR A 299 -2.54 -3.68 -13.58
N ILE A 300 -2.80 -4.40 -12.48
CA ILE A 300 -2.65 -5.87 -12.50
C ILE A 300 -3.69 -6.55 -13.40
N LEU A 301 -4.88 -5.96 -13.56
CA LEU A 301 -5.89 -6.46 -14.50
C LEU A 301 -5.44 -6.26 -15.97
N GLU A 302 -4.76 -5.16 -16.28
CA GLU A 302 -4.18 -4.91 -17.61
C GLU A 302 -2.98 -5.84 -17.89
N VAL A 303 -2.15 -6.11 -16.86
CA VAL A 303 -1.10 -7.13 -16.92
C VAL A 303 -1.71 -8.49 -17.26
N ALA A 304 -2.78 -8.87 -16.56
CA ALA A 304 -3.49 -10.14 -16.78
C ALA A 304 -4.01 -10.26 -18.22
N ARG A 305 -4.69 -9.20 -18.71
CA ARG A 305 -5.20 -9.13 -20.11
C ARG A 305 -4.06 -9.30 -21.11
N THR A 306 -3.00 -8.54 -20.93
CA THR A 306 -1.86 -8.51 -21.85
C THR A 306 -1.13 -9.84 -21.89
N LEU A 307 -0.78 -10.41 -20.75
CA LEU A 307 -0.09 -11.72 -20.70
C LEU A 307 -0.96 -12.82 -21.30
N GLN A 308 -2.25 -12.89 -20.95
CA GLN A 308 -3.17 -13.90 -21.48
C GLN A 308 -3.28 -13.80 -23.01
N LYS A 309 -3.42 -12.57 -23.54
CA LYS A 309 -3.53 -12.34 -24.98
C LYS A 309 -2.25 -12.71 -25.73
N LEU A 310 -1.10 -12.27 -25.24
CA LEU A 310 0.19 -12.52 -25.90
C LEU A 310 0.58 -14.00 -25.85
N ILE A 311 0.32 -14.69 -24.75
CA ILE A 311 0.52 -16.14 -24.62
C ILE A 311 -0.43 -16.88 -25.56
N GLY A 312 -1.71 -16.50 -25.57
CA GLY A 312 -2.71 -17.10 -26.46
C GLY A 312 -2.40 -16.92 -27.96
N ALA A 313 -1.79 -15.78 -28.33
CA ALA A 313 -1.35 -15.48 -29.68
C ALA A 313 0.04 -16.06 -30.06
N GLY A 314 0.73 -16.72 -29.12
CA GLY A 314 2.08 -17.25 -29.33
C GLY A 314 3.17 -16.18 -29.45
N ARG A 315 2.89 -14.92 -29.10
CA ARG A 315 3.88 -13.82 -29.06
C ARG A 315 4.75 -13.88 -27.79
N LEU A 316 4.25 -14.50 -26.72
CA LEU A 316 4.99 -14.88 -25.53
C LEU A 316 4.88 -16.39 -25.33
N ALA A 317 5.96 -17.02 -24.83
CA ALA A 317 5.90 -18.40 -24.41
C ALA A 317 4.95 -18.57 -23.21
N ARG A 318 4.35 -19.76 -23.06
CA ARG A 318 3.60 -20.08 -21.86
C ARG A 318 4.53 -20.02 -20.64
N SER A 319 4.04 -19.42 -19.55
CA SER A 319 4.81 -19.40 -18.31
C SER A 319 5.03 -20.80 -17.76
N ALA A 320 6.21 -21.05 -17.18
CA ALA A 320 6.51 -22.32 -16.53
C ALA A 320 5.71 -22.46 -15.23
N ARG A 321 5.74 -21.42 -14.37
CA ARG A 321 4.93 -21.30 -13.14
C ARG A 321 3.57 -20.70 -13.46
N THR A 322 2.58 -21.00 -12.63
CA THR A 322 1.27 -20.33 -12.69
C THR A 322 1.42 -18.86 -12.30
N ILE A 323 0.76 -17.97 -13.03
CA ILE A 323 0.63 -16.57 -12.67
C ILE A 323 -0.75 -16.39 -12.04
N ARG A 324 -0.78 -15.88 -10.81
CA ARG A 324 -2.02 -15.62 -10.06
C ARG A 324 -2.26 -14.13 -9.91
N PHE A 325 -3.49 -13.72 -9.91
CA PHE A 325 -3.94 -12.36 -9.65
C PHE A 325 -4.88 -12.38 -8.45
N ILE A 326 -4.72 -11.42 -7.51
CA ILE A 326 -5.44 -11.36 -6.24
C ILE A 326 -5.87 -9.91 -5.99
N TRP A 327 -7.17 -9.69 -5.72
CA TRP A 327 -7.78 -8.40 -5.40
C TRP A 327 -8.55 -8.52 -4.07
N PRO A 328 -7.90 -8.35 -2.93
CA PRO A 328 -8.50 -8.44 -1.59
C PRO A 328 -8.96 -7.07 -1.08
N PRO A 329 -9.63 -6.98 0.06
CA PRO A 329 -9.53 -5.84 0.96
C PRO A 329 -8.11 -5.68 1.50
N GLU A 330 -7.67 -4.42 1.69
CA GLU A 330 -6.31 -4.09 2.10
C GLU A 330 -5.93 -4.76 3.41
N VAL A 331 -4.77 -5.38 3.45
CA VAL A 331 -4.18 -6.07 4.60
C VAL A 331 -5.10 -7.15 5.16
N GLU A 332 -6.32 -6.80 5.60
CA GLU A 332 -7.28 -7.71 6.23
C GLU A 332 -7.68 -8.89 5.33
N GLY A 333 -7.94 -8.60 4.05
CA GLY A 333 -8.31 -9.63 3.07
C GLY A 333 -7.14 -10.53 2.71
N THR A 334 -5.93 -9.97 2.59
CA THR A 334 -4.70 -10.74 2.33
C THR A 334 -4.37 -11.64 3.52
N GLU A 335 -4.42 -11.12 4.74
CA GLU A 335 -4.16 -11.91 5.94
C GLU A 335 -5.22 -13.01 6.13
N THR A 336 -6.49 -12.68 5.92
CA THR A 336 -7.59 -13.63 5.92
C THR A 336 -7.36 -14.74 4.90
N LEU A 337 -7.00 -14.41 3.65
CA LEU A 337 -6.73 -15.39 2.60
C LEU A 337 -5.59 -16.34 3.00
N LEU A 338 -4.46 -15.81 3.46
CA LEU A 338 -3.28 -16.63 3.77
C LEU A 338 -3.48 -17.52 5.00
N ASN A 339 -4.30 -17.10 5.97
CA ASN A 339 -4.64 -17.89 7.15
C ASN A 339 -5.73 -18.92 6.86
N ALA A 340 -6.83 -18.54 6.23
CA ALA A 340 -7.94 -19.44 5.91
C ALA A 340 -7.60 -20.42 4.76
N ARG A 341 -6.68 -20.03 3.87
CA ARG A 341 -6.26 -20.83 2.72
C ARG A 341 -4.73 -21.00 2.69
N PRO A 342 -4.16 -21.76 3.61
CA PRO A 342 -2.71 -21.95 3.73
C PRO A 342 -2.08 -22.60 2.49
N ASP A 343 -2.88 -23.17 1.60
CA ASP A 343 -2.44 -23.65 0.29
C ASP A 343 -1.97 -22.51 -0.62
N TYR A 344 -2.56 -21.31 -0.55
CA TYR A 344 -2.06 -20.12 -1.26
C TYR A 344 -0.67 -19.73 -0.76
N ALA A 345 -0.51 -19.57 0.54
CA ALA A 345 0.78 -19.24 1.13
C ALA A 345 1.89 -20.26 0.77
N LYS A 346 1.54 -21.55 0.56
CA LYS A 346 2.49 -22.60 0.16
C LYS A 346 2.90 -22.50 -1.30
N ARG A 347 1.98 -22.12 -2.19
CA ARG A 347 2.21 -22.06 -3.64
C ARG A 347 2.90 -20.79 -4.08
N ILE A 348 2.56 -19.64 -3.49
CA ILE A 348 3.11 -18.33 -3.86
C ILE A 348 4.59 -18.28 -3.52
N LYS A 349 5.43 -18.00 -4.51
CA LYS A 349 6.90 -17.89 -4.40
C LYS A 349 7.38 -16.46 -4.38
N ALA A 350 6.65 -15.56 -5.03
CA ALA A 350 6.91 -14.14 -5.05
C ALA A 350 5.61 -13.39 -5.39
N VAL A 351 5.53 -12.15 -4.93
CA VAL A 351 4.42 -11.25 -5.22
C VAL A 351 4.93 -10.01 -5.94
N VAL A 352 4.17 -9.52 -6.91
CA VAL A 352 4.28 -8.16 -7.44
C VAL A 352 3.05 -7.42 -6.91
N HIS A 353 3.26 -6.64 -5.86
CA HIS A 353 2.21 -5.83 -5.25
C HIS A 353 2.22 -4.44 -5.85
N MET A 354 1.05 -3.94 -6.24
CA MET A 354 0.87 -2.62 -6.82
C MET A 354 -0.16 -1.82 -6.04
N ASP A 355 0.29 -0.70 -5.52
CA ASP A 355 -0.57 0.20 -4.77
C ASP A 355 -0.20 1.63 -5.09
N MET A 356 -1.18 2.41 -5.62
CA MET A 356 -0.94 3.76 -6.08
C MET A 356 0.13 3.82 -7.18
N VAL A 357 -0.21 3.45 -8.40
CA VAL A 357 0.77 3.37 -9.52
C VAL A 357 0.38 4.21 -10.74
N GLY A 358 -0.62 5.07 -10.59
CA GLY A 358 -1.20 5.83 -11.71
C GLY A 358 -1.17 7.35 -11.55
N GLY A 359 -0.66 7.87 -10.45
CA GLY A 359 -0.71 9.30 -10.15
C GLY A 359 0.00 10.15 -11.20
N GLY A 360 -0.74 11.07 -11.85
CA GLY A 360 -0.20 12.04 -12.80
C GLY A 360 0.59 13.16 -12.11
N PRO A 361 1.12 14.13 -12.88
CA PRO A 361 1.99 15.21 -12.36
C PRO A 361 1.36 16.04 -11.23
N GLU A 362 0.03 16.15 -11.21
CA GLU A 362 -0.71 16.91 -10.18
C GLU A 362 -0.61 16.27 -8.80
N THR A 363 -0.44 14.95 -8.72
CA THR A 363 -0.30 14.23 -7.44
C THR A 363 1.05 14.50 -6.77
N LYS A 364 2.06 14.96 -7.52
CA LYS A 364 3.46 15.16 -7.09
C LYS A 364 4.15 13.87 -6.64
N ALA A 365 3.54 12.74 -6.85
CA ALA A 365 4.07 11.45 -6.44
C ALA A 365 5.31 11.03 -7.25
N VAL A 366 6.21 10.35 -6.57
CA VAL A 366 7.38 9.68 -7.16
C VAL A 366 7.10 8.19 -7.20
N PHE A 367 7.45 7.53 -8.31
CA PHE A 367 7.28 6.10 -8.43
C PHE A 367 8.39 5.34 -7.69
N HIS A 368 8.03 4.44 -6.82
CA HIS A 368 8.95 3.63 -6.04
C HIS A 368 8.97 2.18 -6.51
N VAL A 369 10.15 1.60 -6.53
CA VAL A 369 10.37 0.16 -6.46
C VAL A 369 10.89 -0.10 -5.05
N THR A 370 9.97 -0.44 -4.14
CA THR A 370 10.27 -0.63 -2.73
C THR A 370 10.74 -2.06 -2.49
N ARG A 371 11.88 -2.17 -1.80
CA ARG A 371 12.50 -3.45 -1.46
C ARG A 371 11.75 -4.15 -0.32
N GLY A 372 12.02 -5.45 -0.15
CA GLY A 372 11.61 -6.15 1.04
C GLY A 372 12.45 -5.79 2.27
N PRO A 373 11.99 -6.20 3.46
CA PRO A 373 12.68 -5.96 4.72
C PRO A 373 14.01 -6.73 4.79
N LEU A 374 14.94 -6.29 5.64
CA LEU A 374 16.23 -6.97 5.80
C LEU A 374 16.08 -8.38 6.38
N SER A 375 15.01 -8.66 7.10
CA SER A 375 14.70 -10.00 7.61
C SER A 375 14.39 -11.01 6.51
N LEU A 376 13.94 -10.56 5.32
CA LEU A 376 13.58 -11.41 4.17
C LEU A 376 14.32 -11.02 2.89
N PRO A 377 15.64 -11.26 2.80
CA PRO A 377 16.44 -10.92 1.63
C PRO A 377 15.97 -11.66 0.38
N SER A 378 15.80 -10.93 -0.73
CA SER A 378 15.37 -11.53 -1.99
C SER A 378 15.92 -10.77 -3.20
N PHE A 379 16.28 -11.48 -4.26
CA PHE A 379 16.74 -10.91 -5.53
C PHE A 379 15.58 -10.32 -6.38
N ILE A 380 14.34 -10.63 -6.07
CA ILE A 380 13.20 -10.23 -6.91
C ILE A 380 13.06 -8.71 -7.04
N HIS A 381 13.48 -7.99 -6.01
CA HIS A 381 13.45 -6.53 -6.01
C HIS A 381 14.46 -5.94 -7.01
N ASP A 382 15.62 -6.60 -7.16
CA ASP A 382 16.63 -6.23 -8.15
C ASP A 382 16.15 -6.52 -9.58
N VAL A 383 15.33 -7.56 -9.76
CA VAL A 383 14.64 -7.84 -11.04
C VAL A 383 13.71 -6.68 -11.41
N ALA A 384 12.86 -6.24 -10.49
CA ALA A 384 11.93 -5.13 -10.75
C ALA A 384 12.67 -3.82 -11.02
N TRP A 385 13.74 -3.56 -10.25
CA TRP A 385 14.57 -2.39 -10.45
C TRP A 385 15.30 -2.40 -11.80
N ALA A 386 15.75 -3.56 -12.28
CA ALA A 386 16.37 -3.65 -13.59
C ALA A 386 15.47 -3.11 -14.71
N PHE A 387 14.17 -3.46 -14.67
CA PHE A 387 13.19 -2.94 -15.63
C PHE A 387 12.85 -1.46 -15.37
N ALA A 388 12.65 -1.06 -14.11
CA ALA A 388 12.32 0.31 -13.77
C ALA A 388 13.46 1.29 -14.08
N GLY A 389 14.71 0.92 -13.76
CA GLY A 389 15.89 1.72 -14.06
C GLY A 389 16.12 1.87 -15.57
N TRP A 390 15.96 0.76 -16.33
CA TRP A 390 16.02 0.81 -17.79
C TRP A 390 14.94 1.72 -18.37
N LEU A 391 13.69 1.63 -17.87
CA LEU A 391 12.60 2.47 -18.33
C LEU A 391 12.77 3.95 -17.93
N ASN A 392 13.44 4.22 -16.81
CA ASN A 392 13.84 5.60 -16.49
C ASN A 392 14.69 6.21 -17.62
N GLU A 393 15.72 5.49 -18.10
CA GLU A 393 16.60 5.96 -19.18
C GLU A 393 15.82 6.14 -20.49
N GLU A 394 15.02 5.17 -20.90
CA GLU A 394 14.18 5.24 -22.11
C GLU A 394 13.21 6.42 -22.05
N SER A 395 12.51 6.60 -20.94
CA SER A 395 11.56 7.69 -20.77
C SER A 395 12.23 9.06 -20.65
N TYR A 396 13.41 9.12 -20.03
CA TYR A 396 14.21 10.35 -19.94
C TYR A 396 14.74 10.75 -21.32
N GLN A 397 15.31 9.81 -22.07
CA GLN A 397 15.78 10.06 -23.44
C GLN A 397 14.64 10.58 -24.31
N PHE A 398 13.46 9.93 -24.24
CA PHE A 398 12.29 10.38 -24.98
C PHE A 398 11.85 11.79 -24.59
N ALA A 399 11.79 12.10 -23.31
CA ALA A 399 11.41 13.44 -22.83
C ALA A 399 12.42 14.52 -23.28
N ALA A 400 13.72 14.18 -23.31
CA ALA A 400 14.78 15.11 -23.68
C ALA A 400 14.93 15.32 -25.21
N THR A 401 14.69 14.29 -26.01
CA THR A 401 15.01 14.29 -27.46
C THR A 401 13.80 14.07 -28.38
N GLY A 402 12.70 13.57 -27.84
CA GLY A 402 11.54 13.12 -28.61
C GLY A 402 11.70 11.74 -29.25
N VAL A 403 12.83 11.04 -29.00
CA VAL A 403 13.15 9.73 -29.59
C VAL A 403 13.67 8.80 -28.52
N ALA A 404 13.12 7.59 -28.45
CA ALA A 404 13.63 6.44 -27.69
C ALA A 404 13.07 5.16 -28.32
N ASP A 405 13.72 4.01 -28.07
CA ASP A 405 13.26 2.74 -28.62
C ASP A 405 11.98 2.24 -27.91
N TYR A 406 11.91 2.43 -26.60
CA TYR A 406 10.80 1.99 -25.75
C TYR A 406 10.31 3.07 -24.76
N PRO A 407 9.76 4.20 -25.23
CA PRO A 407 9.31 5.27 -24.35
C PRO A 407 8.09 4.89 -23.52
N LEU A 408 7.37 3.84 -23.93
CA LEU A 408 6.14 3.30 -23.34
C LEU A 408 5.14 4.40 -22.96
N THR A 409 4.95 5.35 -23.88
CA THR A 409 3.91 6.38 -23.75
C THR A 409 2.54 5.84 -24.15
N ALA A 410 1.51 6.42 -23.60
CA ALA A 410 0.13 6.23 -24.01
C ALA A 410 -0.36 7.46 -24.80
N PRO A 411 -1.22 7.32 -25.80
CA PRO A 411 -1.71 8.44 -26.63
C PRO A 411 -2.33 9.58 -25.83
N GLU A 412 -3.04 9.28 -24.75
CA GLU A 412 -3.74 10.24 -23.88
C GLU A 412 -2.92 10.62 -22.64
N GLY A 413 -1.72 10.04 -22.47
CA GLY A 413 -0.89 10.23 -21.27
C GLY A 413 0.20 11.27 -21.42
N GLY A 414 0.85 11.58 -20.32
CA GLY A 414 1.98 12.47 -20.25
C GLY A 414 3.24 11.93 -20.96
N ARG A 415 4.20 12.81 -21.16
CA ARG A 415 5.52 12.50 -21.76
C ARG A 415 6.66 12.67 -20.78
N GLU A 416 6.37 12.93 -19.53
CA GLU A 416 7.35 13.09 -18.47
C GLU A 416 8.15 11.81 -18.26
N PRO A 417 9.44 11.92 -17.84
CA PRO A 417 10.20 10.76 -17.38
C PRO A 417 9.51 10.05 -16.22
N LEU A 418 9.67 8.73 -16.13
CA LEU A 418 9.09 7.94 -15.03
C LEU A 418 9.62 8.38 -13.67
N ARG A 419 10.94 8.65 -13.54
CA ARG A 419 11.61 9.03 -12.30
C ARG A 419 11.42 8.01 -11.17
N ALA A 420 11.45 6.72 -11.51
CA ALA A 420 11.41 5.68 -10.52
C ALA A 420 12.63 5.74 -9.61
N ILE A 421 12.44 5.44 -8.32
CA ILE A 421 13.52 5.30 -7.34
C ILE A 421 13.51 3.91 -6.72
N TYR A 422 14.71 3.41 -6.33
CA TYR A 422 14.88 2.13 -5.67
C TYR A 422 14.92 2.36 -4.15
N SER A 423 13.79 2.15 -3.48
CA SER A 423 13.58 2.53 -2.09
C SER A 423 13.93 1.42 -1.11
N SER A 424 14.31 1.80 0.11
CA SER A 424 14.31 0.88 1.25
C SER A 424 12.88 0.42 1.56
N TYR A 425 12.77 -0.68 2.32
CA TYR A 425 11.50 -1.14 2.83
C TYR A 425 10.80 -0.04 3.64
N THR A 426 9.53 0.06 3.48
CA THR A 426 8.59 0.81 4.30
C THR A 426 7.28 0.05 4.35
N MET A 427 6.60 0.12 5.46
CA MET A 427 5.27 -0.45 5.66
C MET A 427 4.19 0.38 4.95
N GLY A 428 2.97 -0.15 4.89
CA GLY A 428 1.80 0.61 4.53
C GLY A 428 0.86 -0.03 3.51
N SER A 429 1.02 -1.33 3.15
CA SER A 429 0.07 -2.04 2.29
C SER A 429 0.20 -3.56 2.43
N ASP A 430 -0.49 -4.34 1.61
CA ASP A 430 -0.55 -5.82 1.69
C ASP A 430 0.81 -6.54 1.61
N HIS A 431 1.84 -5.90 1.04
CA HIS A 431 3.19 -6.47 1.00
C HIS A 431 3.74 -6.78 2.40
N ASP A 432 3.27 -6.08 3.43
CA ASP A 432 3.63 -6.31 4.82
C ASP A 432 3.13 -7.67 5.31
N VAL A 433 1.91 -8.07 4.91
CA VAL A 433 1.37 -9.38 5.24
C VAL A 433 2.16 -10.49 4.57
N TYR A 434 2.42 -10.37 3.26
CA TYR A 434 3.18 -11.40 2.54
C TYR A 434 4.59 -11.60 3.12
N GLN A 435 5.24 -10.51 3.51
CA GLN A 435 6.63 -10.50 3.97
C GLN A 435 6.80 -10.77 5.47
N ASP A 436 5.69 -10.78 6.24
CA ASP A 436 5.74 -11.20 7.64
C ASP A 436 6.37 -12.59 7.78
N SER A 437 7.22 -12.76 8.80
CA SER A 437 8.01 -13.98 8.99
C SER A 437 7.19 -15.26 9.15
N SER A 438 5.89 -15.15 9.48
CA SER A 438 4.98 -16.30 9.53
C SER A 438 4.57 -16.81 8.14
N PHE A 439 4.63 -15.95 7.11
CA PHE A 439 4.38 -16.33 5.71
C PHE A 439 5.68 -16.37 4.89
N ALA A 440 6.57 -15.41 5.09
CA ALA A 440 7.89 -15.31 4.46
C ALA A 440 7.82 -15.39 2.91
N ILE A 441 6.89 -14.64 2.31
CA ILE A 441 6.71 -14.56 0.86
C ILE A 441 7.29 -13.22 0.38
N PRO A 442 8.40 -13.21 -0.38
CA PRO A 442 8.98 -11.95 -0.86
C PRO A 442 8.01 -11.21 -1.78
N ALA A 443 7.87 -9.90 -1.58
CA ALA A 443 7.01 -9.05 -2.39
C ALA A 443 7.78 -7.84 -2.94
N ILE A 444 7.68 -7.63 -4.26
CA ILE A 444 8.03 -6.36 -4.90
C ILE A 444 6.88 -5.41 -4.62
N TYR A 445 7.15 -4.24 -4.06
CA TYR A 445 6.14 -3.22 -3.88
C TYR A 445 6.39 -2.06 -4.84
N LEU A 446 5.48 -1.87 -5.79
CA LEU A 446 5.46 -0.76 -6.74
C LEU A 446 4.43 0.24 -6.27
N ASN A 447 4.87 1.47 -5.98
CA ASN A 447 3.97 2.47 -5.40
C ASN A 447 4.38 3.91 -5.75
N ASP A 448 3.42 4.80 -5.71
CA ASP A 448 3.59 6.24 -5.78
C ASP A 448 3.64 6.83 -4.36
N TRP A 449 4.71 7.57 -4.02
CA TRP A 449 4.78 8.23 -2.72
C TRP A 449 5.71 9.45 -2.74
N PRO A 450 5.39 10.50 -1.95
CA PRO A 450 4.07 10.78 -1.37
C PRO A 450 3.09 11.26 -2.44
N ASP A 451 1.80 10.94 -2.30
CA ASP A 451 0.73 11.45 -3.15
C ASP A 451 0.01 12.61 -2.45
N ARG A 452 -0.17 13.73 -3.17
CA ARG A 452 -0.80 14.94 -2.65
C ARG A 452 -2.26 14.74 -2.26
N TYR A 453 -2.95 13.84 -2.95
CA TYR A 453 -4.39 13.65 -2.83
C TYR A 453 -4.80 12.35 -2.15
N ILE A 454 -3.82 11.57 -1.68
CA ILE A 454 -4.10 10.32 -0.97
C ILE A 454 -5.14 10.52 0.13
N HIS A 455 -6.09 9.60 0.23
CA HIS A 455 -7.14 9.59 1.26
C HIS A 455 -8.04 10.84 1.27
N THR A 456 -8.26 11.46 0.11
CA THR A 456 -9.10 12.67 -0.01
C THR A 456 -10.10 12.59 -1.15
N ASN A 457 -11.06 13.54 -1.13
CA ASN A 457 -12.01 13.72 -2.23
C ASN A 457 -11.37 14.07 -3.58
N LEU A 458 -10.09 14.45 -3.62
CA LEU A 458 -9.39 14.80 -4.85
C LEU A 458 -8.53 13.65 -5.41
N ASP A 459 -8.50 12.48 -4.78
CA ASP A 459 -7.93 11.27 -5.38
C ASP A 459 -8.85 10.72 -6.48
N SER A 460 -8.95 11.48 -7.56
CA SER A 460 -9.91 11.27 -8.64
C SER A 460 -9.27 10.75 -9.91
N ALA A 461 -10.06 10.10 -10.77
CA ALA A 461 -9.63 9.60 -12.09
C ALA A 461 -9.06 10.71 -13.00
N ALA A 462 -9.38 12.00 -12.75
CA ALA A 462 -8.81 13.13 -13.48
C ALA A 462 -7.30 13.29 -13.23
N ASN A 463 -6.81 12.87 -12.08
CA ASN A 463 -5.41 12.97 -11.68
C ASN A 463 -4.58 11.73 -12.07
N ILE A 464 -5.17 10.78 -12.79
CA ILE A 464 -4.51 9.55 -13.24
C ILE A 464 -3.95 9.70 -14.65
N ASP A 465 -2.68 9.36 -14.81
CA ASP A 465 -1.96 9.42 -16.09
C ASP A 465 -1.86 8.04 -16.76
N THR A 466 -2.31 7.95 -18.01
CA THR A 466 -2.34 6.67 -18.77
C THR A 466 -0.95 6.19 -19.15
N THR A 467 0.02 7.08 -19.40
CA THR A 467 1.42 6.70 -19.63
C THR A 467 2.02 6.05 -18.38
N LYS A 468 1.74 6.61 -17.20
CA LYS A 468 2.24 6.06 -15.95
C LYS A 468 1.65 4.69 -15.66
N LEU A 469 0.33 4.52 -15.84
CA LEU A 469 -0.32 3.19 -15.74
C LEU A 469 0.33 2.17 -16.69
N LYS A 470 0.58 2.54 -17.96
CA LYS A 470 1.24 1.68 -18.93
C LYS A 470 2.66 1.28 -18.50
N ARG A 471 3.43 2.23 -17.99
CA ARG A 471 4.81 2.00 -17.50
C ARG A 471 4.83 1.11 -16.25
N ALA A 472 3.95 1.36 -15.29
CA ALA A 472 3.80 0.52 -14.11
C ALA A 472 3.38 -0.91 -14.50
N ALA A 473 2.40 -1.04 -15.40
CA ALA A 473 1.99 -2.34 -15.96
C ALA A 473 3.15 -3.07 -16.64
N PHE A 474 4.01 -2.35 -17.38
CA PHE A 474 5.17 -2.95 -18.02
C PHE A 474 6.19 -3.47 -17.00
N ILE A 475 6.55 -2.66 -15.99
CA ILE A 475 7.50 -3.07 -14.94
C ILE A 475 6.98 -4.31 -14.23
N GLY A 476 5.71 -4.33 -13.86
CA GLY A 476 5.09 -5.48 -13.22
C GLY A 476 5.02 -6.70 -14.14
N ALA A 477 4.50 -6.55 -15.36
CA ALA A 477 4.37 -7.64 -16.32
C ALA A 477 5.72 -8.28 -16.67
N ALA A 478 6.74 -7.45 -16.93
CA ALA A 478 8.09 -7.92 -17.26
C ALA A 478 8.72 -8.66 -16.07
N SER A 479 8.60 -8.10 -14.85
CA SER A 479 9.12 -8.72 -13.62
C SER A 479 8.41 -10.05 -13.32
N GLY A 480 7.09 -10.06 -13.29
CA GLY A 480 6.32 -11.26 -12.98
C GLY A 480 6.48 -12.35 -14.05
N TYR A 481 6.50 -11.98 -15.34
CA TYR A 481 6.70 -12.94 -16.42
C TYR A 481 8.13 -13.52 -16.40
N PHE A 482 9.15 -12.70 -16.12
CA PHE A 482 10.53 -13.18 -15.92
C PHE A 482 10.60 -14.18 -14.76
N LEU A 483 10.04 -13.85 -13.59
CA LEU A 483 10.03 -14.72 -12.43
C LEU A 483 9.22 -16.01 -12.68
N ALA A 484 8.12 -15.94 -13.41
CA ALA A 484 7.31 -17.12 -13.77
C ALA A 484 8.05 -18.11 -14.69
N ASN A 485 9.01 -17.61 -15.46
CA ASN A 485 9.84 -18.42 -16.37
C ASN A 485 11.27 -18.63 -15.88
N PHE A 486 11.62 -18.08 -14.71
CA PHE A 486 12.98 -18.13 -14.18
C PHE A 486 13.51 -19.57 -14.06
N SER A 487 14.69 -19.79 -14.60
CA SER A 487 15.39 -21.06 -14.66
C SER A 487 16.91 -20.89 -14.50
N SER A 488 17.64 -21.97 -14.48
CA SER A 488 19.12 -21.95 -14.41
C SER A 488 19.80 -21.17 -15.55
N ARG A 489 19.12 -20.98 -16.70
CA ARG A 489 19.65 -20.19 -17.83
C ARG A 489 19.66 -18.69 -17.54
N ASP A 490 18.84 -18.24 -16.60
CA ASP A 490 18.60 -16.83 -16.30
C ASP A 490 19.49 -16.35 -15.14
N ILE A 491 20.21 -17.25 -14.46
CA ILE A 491 21.02 -16.94 -13.28
C ILE A 491 22.03 -15.82 -13.58
N ALA A 492 22.78 -15.91 -14.68
CA ALA A 492 23.80 -14.90 -15.01
C ALA A 492 23.18 -13.51 -15.30
N ALA A 493 21.97 -13.46 -15.83
CA ALA A 493 21.25 -12.19 -16.03
C ALA A 493 20.74 -11.62 -14.70
N ALA A 494 20.22 -12.47 -13.81
CA ALA A 494 19.78 -12.08 -12.47
C ALA A 494 20.96 -11.62 -11.59
N GLU A 495 22.12 -12.29 -11.68
CA GLU A 495 23.35 -11.85 -10.98
C GLU A 495 23.79 -10.43 -11.39
N ARG A 496 23.63 -10.06 -12.67
CA ARG A 496 23.90 -8.68 -13.12
C ARG A 496 22.92 -7.69 -12.50
N ALA A 497 21.63 -8.03 -12.44
CA ALA A 497 20.63 -7.20 -11.77
C ALA A 497 20.94 -7.02 -10.28
N ILE A 498 21.30 -8.12 -9.58
CA ILE A 498 21.73 -8.09 -8.18
C ILE A 498 22.95 -7.18 -8.00
N ALA A 499 23.95 -7.28 -8.88
CA ALA A 499 25.14 -6.45 -8.78
C ALA A 499 24.83 -4.94 -8.91
N MET A 500 23.90 -4.57 -9.79
CA MET A 500 23.42 -3.18 -9.90
C MET A 500 22.66 -2.75 -8.65
N GLY A 501 21.72 -3.56 -8.15
CA GLY A 501 21.00 -3.28 -6.92
C GLY A 501 21.92 -3.18 -5.70
N GLN A 502 22.94 -4.04 -5.62
CA GLN A 502 23.97 -3.99 -4.58
C GLN A 502 24.71 -2.64 -4.56
N LEU A 503 25.05 -2.08 -5.72
CA LEU A 503 25.69 -0.74 -5.80
C LEU A 503 24.77 0.34 -5.22
N LEU A 504 23.49 0.31 -5.55
CA LEU A 504 22.52 1.28 -5.03
C LEU A 504 22.32 1.14 -3.51
N ARG A 505 22.22 -0.08 -3.03
CA ARG A 505 22.13 -0.36 -1.58
C ARG A 505 23.41 0.06 -0.85
N ALA A 506 24.58 -0.12 -1.47
CA ALA A 506 25.85 0.34 -0.90
C ALA A 506 25.90 1.87 -0.77
N VAL A 507 25.42 2.62 -1.77
CA VAL A 507 25.30 4.08 -1.68
C VAL A 507 24.39 4.48 -0.52
N THR A 508 23.21 3.86 -0.40
CA THR A 508 22.27 4.11 0.71
C THR A 508 22.93 3.82 2.07
N SER A 509 23.62 2.68 2.19
CA SER A 509 24.32 2.29 3.42
C SER A 509 25.42 3.30 3.79
N MET A 510 26.17 3.80 2.81
CA MET A 510 27.20 4.83 3.05
C MET A 510 26.57 6.15 3.50
N GLN A 511 25.46 6.58 2.89
CA GLN A 511 24.74 7.80 3.28
C GLN A 511 24.16 7.69 4.69
N ARG A 512 23.66 6.52 5.07
CA ARG A 512 23.09 6.22 6.40
C ARG A 512 24.15 5.85 7.44
N GLN A 513 25.41 5.67 7.04
CA GLN A 513 26.51 5.19 7.88
C GLN A 513 26.21 3.81 8.52
N THR A 514 25.50 2.96 7.77
CA THR A 514 25.15 1.60 8.18
C THR A 514 26.42 0.77 8.41
N PRO A 515 26.51 -0.04 9.50
CA PRO A 515 27.66 -0.94 9.72
C PRO A 515 27.91 -1.89 8.55
N ALA A 516 29.18 -2.05 8.19
CA ALA A 516 29.56 -2.85 7.00
C ALA A 516 29.25 -4.36 7.11
N ALA A 517 29.25 -4.93 8.33
CA ALA A 517 29.04 -6.35 8.52
C ALA A 517 27.61 -6.82 8.20
N PRO A 518 26.54 -6.21 8.74
CA PRO A 518 25.17 -6.51 8.35
C PRO A 518 24.93 -6.33 6.85
N ALA A 519 25.40 -5.24 6.26
CA ALA A 519 25.26 -4.98 4.82
C ALA A 519 25.86 -6.10 3.95
N ALA A 520 27.08 -6.55 4.26
CA ALA A 520 27.74 -7.62 3.51
C ALA A 520 27.03 -8.98 3.64
N GLU A 521 26.40 -9.23 4.78
CA GLU A 521 25.65 -10.46 5.00
C GLU A 521 24.33 -10.46 4.26
N TYR A 522 23.61 -9.34 4.30
CA TYR A 522 22.41 -9.15 3.50
C TYR A 522 22.68 -9.42 2.02
N GLU A 523 23.76 -8.88 1.45
CA GLU A 523 24.11 -9.09 0.04
C GLU A 523 24.41 -10.56 -0.28
N ARG A 524 25.01 -11.31 0.66
CA ARG A 524 25.20 -12.77 0.50
C ARG A 524 23.87 -13.51 0.51
N ALA A 525 22.95 -13.08 1.36
CA ALA A 525 21.62 -13.69 1.47
C ALA A 525 20.76 -13.38 0.22
N VAL A 526 20.81 -12.15 -0.31
CA VAL A 526 20.17 -11.80 -1.59
C VAL A 526 20.67 -12.70 -2.73
N ARG A 527 21.97 -12.94 -2.84
CA ARG A 527 22.50 -13.88 -3.83
C ARG A 527 22.06 -15.32 -3.58
N GLY A 528 22.05 -15.76 -2.32
CA GLY A 528 21.58 -17.09 -1.95
C GLY A 528 20.11 -17.34 -2.27
N SER A 529 19.29 -16.29 -2.29
CA SER A 529 17.87 -16.38 -2.63
C SER A 529 17.63 -16.82 -4.09
N LEU A 530 18.57 -16.59 -5.00
CA LEU A 530 18.54 -17.15 -6.38
C LEU A 530 18.48 -18.66 -6.39
N ASP A 531 19.39 -19.31 -5.63
CA ASP A 531 19.48 -20.77 -5.57
C ASP A 531 18.22 -21.34 -4.89
N GLU A 532 17.73 -20.67 -3.83
CA GLU A 532 16.49 -21.07 -3.15
C GLU A 532 15.29 -20.99 -4.09
N PHE A 533 15.17 -19.91 -4.86
CA PHE A 533 14.08 -19.72 -5.83
C PHE A 533 14.16 -20.75 -6.96
N ASN A 534 15.36 -21.03 -7.50
CA ASN A 534 15.57 -21.98 -8.57
C ASN A 534 15.30 -23.43 -8.13
N SER A 535 15.68 -23.79 -6.89
CA SER A 535 15.42 -25.13 -6.31
C SER A 535 13.98 -25.33 -5.82
N GLY A 536 13.14 -24.27 -5.87
CA GLY A 536 11.80 -24.30 -5.31
C GLY A 536 11.75 -24.30 -3.78
N ALA A 537 12.88 -24.12 -3.11
CA ALA A 537 12.95 -23.98 -1.66
C ALA A 537 12.24 -22.69 -1.21
N ARG A 538 11.79 -22.68 0.04
CA ARG A 538 11.29 -21.43 0.66
C ARG A 538 12.46 -20.52 0.98
N PRO A 539 12.28 -19.18 0.85
CA PRO A 539 13.23 -18.22 1.37
C PRO A 539 13.53 -18.55 2.85
N ARG A 540 14.78 -18.49 3.20
CA ARG A 540 15.18 -18.67 4.60
C ARG A 540 15.48 -17.30 5.17
N THR A 541 14.94 -17.03 6.35
CA THR A 541 15.40 -15.89 7.14
C THR A 541 16.94 -15.97 7.25
N GLN A 542 17.57 -14.81 7.08
CA GLN A 542 19.03 -14.68 7.02
C GLN A 542 19.73 -15.40 8.17
N ARG A 543 20.72 -16.24 7.86
CA ARG A 543 21.54 -16.90 8.87
C ARG A 543 22.80 -16.08 9.12
N LEU A 544 22.74 -15.17 10.09
CA LEU A 544 23.98 -14.56 10.60
C LEU A 544 24.88 -15.63 11.22
N LYS A 545 26.11 -15.74 10.73
CA LYS A 545 27.16 -16.41 11.49
C LYS A 545 27.59 -15.46 12.60
N SER A 546 26.88 -15.48 13.73
CA SER A 546 27.33 -14.78 14.92
C SER A 546 28.69 -15.30 15.32
N ALA A 547 29.65 -14.40 15.50
CA ALA A 547 30.79 -14.67 16.37
C ALA A 547 30.21 -14.91 17.76
N ALA A 548 30.25 -16.15 18.23
CA ALA A 548 29.73 -16.54 19.53
C ALA A 548 30.46 -15.76 20.63
N THR A 549 29.86 -14.70 21.12
CA THR A 549 30.17 -14.19 22.45
C THR A 549 29.22 -14.89 23.40
N ALA A 550 29.74 -15.93 24.03
CA ALA A 550 29.07 -16.66 25.08
C ALA A 550 28.76 -15.74 26.27
N SER A 551 27.52 -15.42 26.45
CA SER A 551 26.93 -15.03 27.72
C SER A 551 25.44 -15.30 27.59
N ALA A 552 24.76 -15.73 28.66
CA ALA A 552 23.38 -16.20 28.73
C ALA A 552 22.36 -15.25 28.06
N ALA A 553 22.44 -15.13 26.74
CA ALA A 553 21.56 -14.28 25.94
C ALA A 553 20.18 -14.95 25.84
N ILE A 554 19.13 -14.23 26.15
CA ILE A 554 17.76 -14.70 25.92
C ILE A 554 17.54 -14.77 24.41
N ILE A 555 17.17 -15.96 23.95
CA ILE A 555 16.79 -16.23 22.55
C ILE A 555 15.30 -16.53 22.55
N TYR A 556 14.57 -15.81 21.71
CA TYR A 556 13.14 -15.99 21.53
C TYR A 556 12.86 -16.83 20.30
N ARG A 557 11.74 -17.54 20.31
CA ARG A 557 11.20 -18.24 19.15
C ARG A 557 9.78 -17.78 18.92
N ARG A 558 9.44 -17.44 17.67
CA ARG A 558 8.07 -17.15 17.26
C ARG A 558 7.24 -18.44 17.25
N LEU A 559 6.08 -18.41 17.86
CA LEU A 559 5.13 -19.51 17.81
C LEU A 559 4.52 -19.64 16.40
N GLN A 560 4.00 -20.81 16.08
CA GLN A 560 3.39 -21.05 14.77
C GLN A 560 2.04 -20.33 14.58
N GLU A 561 1.36 -20.05 15.65
CA GLU A 561 0.12 -19.29 15.75
C GLU A 561 0.24 -18.27 16.91
N PRO A 562 -0.37 -17.07 16.78
CA PRO A 562 -1.05 -16.57 15.58
C PRO A 562 -0.08 -16.17 14.48
N ARG A 563 -0.52 -16.24 13.20
CA ARG A 563 0.24 -15.79 12.04
C ARG A 563 -0.24 -14.43 11.58
N GLY A 564 0.67 -13.57 11.22
CA GLY A 564 0.44 -12.22 10.71
C GLY A 564 1.22 -11.16 11.47
N PRO A 565 1.25 -9.93 10.96
CA PRO A 565 1.81 -8.77 11.66
C PRO A 565 1.01 -8.45 12.94
N MET A 566 1.67 -7.82 13.92
CA MET A 566 1.02 -7.52 15.20
C MET A 566 0.09 -6.30 15.14
N THR A 567 0.43 -5.34 14.31
CA THR A 567 -0.34 -4.13 14.07
C THR A 567 -0.60 -4.01 12.59
N VAL A 568 -1.86 -3.85 12.22
CA VAL A 568 -2.34 -3.65 10.85
C VAL A 568 -3.50 -2.67 10.86
N PHE A 569 -3.90 -2.15 9.71
CA PHE A 569 -5.08 -1.30 9.62
C PHE A 569 -6.32 -1.96 10.26
N GLY A 570 -7.02 -1.18 11.07
CA GLY A 570 -8.30 -1.54 11.65
C GLY A 570 -8.27 -2.49 12.85
N TYR A 571 -7.15 -3.11 13.17
CA TYR A 571 -7.01 -3.91 14.38
C TYR A 571 -5.56 -4.02 14.86
N ASP A 572 -5.32 -3.64 16.08
CA ASP A 572 -4.04 -3.80 16.78
C ASP A 572 -4.11 -5.02 17.70
N TYR A 573 -3.63 -6.17 17.18
CA TYR A 573 -3.58 -7.43 17.93
C TYR A 573 -2.75 -7.27 19.20
N PHE A 574 -1.61 -6.57 19.10
CA PHE A 574 -0.74 -6.38 20.25
C PHE A 574 -1.45 -5.57 21.34
N ALA A 575 -2.04 -4.41 21.00
CA ALA A 575 -2.70 -3.56 21.98
C ALA A 575 -3.88 -4.25 22.68
N ASP A 576 -4.69 -5.01 21.94
CA ASP A 576 -5.84 -5.74 22.49
C ASP A 576 -5.42 -6.83 23.48
N HIS A 577 -4.42 -7.64 23.12
CA HIS A 577 -3.90 -8.71 23.96
C HIS A 577 -3.04 -8.20 25.12
N ALA A 578 -2.26 -7.14 24.92
CA ALA A 578 -1.48 -6.48 25.97
C ALA A 578 -2.39 -5.91 27.07
N ARG A 579 -3.51 -5.28 26.68
CA ARG A 579 -4.53 -4.79 27.62
C ARG A 579 -5.09 -5.94 28.47
N SER A 580 -5.43 -7.05 27.82
CA SER A 580 -5.95 -8.24 28.50
C SER A 580 -4.93 -8.89 29.45
N ALA A 581 -3.65 -8.81 29.13
CA ALA A 581 -2.54 -9.33 29.93
C ALA A 581 -1.98 -8.32 30.94
N ALA A 582 -2.56 -7.12 31.05
CA ALA A 582 -2.06 -6.00 31.87
C ALA A 582 -0.59 -5.63 31.57
N ILE A 583 -0.20 -5.68 30.31
CA ILE A 583 1.13 -5.30 29.83
C ILE A 583 1.08 -3.86 29.34
N ALA A 584 2.02 -3.02 29.82
CA ALA A 584 2.13 -1.64 29.36
C ALA A 584 2.64 -1.57 27.91
N THR A 585 2.20 -0.55 27.18
CA THR A 585 2.68 -0.29 25.82
C THR A 585 4.21 -0.14 25.77
N PRO A 586 4.94 -0.98 25.03
CA PRO A 586 6.38 -0.88 24.91
C PRO A 586 6.81 0.44 24.27
N LYS A 587 7.91 1.00 24.73
CA LYS A 587 8.44 2.28 24.21
C LYS A 587 8.84 2.21 22.76
N LEU A 588 9.16 1.03 22.25
CA LEU A 588 9.54 0.82 20.85
C LEU A 588 8.42 1.25 19.89
N LEU A 589 7.16 1.01 20.23
CA LEU A 589 6.01 1.34 19.36
C LEU A 589 5.84 2.86 19.11
N ASN A 590 6.37 3.68 20.01
CA ASN A 590 6.34 5.14 19.89
C ASN A 590 7.74 5.73 19.60
N TYR A 591 8.67 4.89 19.12
CA TYR A 591 10.04 5.33 18.85
C TYR A 591 10.13 6.02 17.49
N GLU A 592 10.74 7.19 17.45
CA GLU A 592 11.06 7.92 16.22
C GLU A 592 12.53 7.67 15.87
N GLY A 593 12.75 6.81 14.90
CA GLY A 593 14.09 6.50 14.38
C GLY A 593 14.56 7.48 13.31
N SER A 594 15.80 7.31 12.85
CA SER A 594 16.35 8.16 11.79
C SER A 594 15.73 7.88 10.41
N TRP A 595 15.31 6.65 10.17
CA TRP A 595 14.87 6.16 8.85
C TRP A 595 13.62 5.27 8.91
N GLY A 596 12.98 5.16 10.05
CA GLY A 596 11.76 4.39 10.28
C GLY A 596 11.07 4.82 11.57
N SER A 597 9.78 4.50 11.67
CA SER A 597 8.93 4.72 12.84
C SER A 597 8.96 3.51 13.78
N GLY A 598 8.38 3.65 14.96
CA GLY A 598 8.29 2.57 15.95
C GLY A 598 7.57 1.33 15.42
N GLU A 599 6.59 1.49 14.54
CA GLU A 599 5.86 0.38 13.91
C GLU A 599 6.77 -0.47 13.03
N GLU A 600 7.61 0.16 12.20
CA GLU A 600 8.58 -0.53 11.35
C GLU A 600 9.63 -1.27 12.17
N TYR A 601 10.15 -0.63 13.25
CA TYR A 601 11.05 -1.29 14.18
C TYR A 601 10.40 -2.50 14.87
N ALA A 602 9.15 -2.39 15.27
CA ALA A 602 8.41 -3.48 15.93
C ALA A 602 8.13 -4.63 14.97
N TYR A 603 7.71 -4.33 13.74
CA TYR A 603 7.47 -5.31 12.67
C TYR A 603 8.74 -6.13 12.38
N GLU A 604 9.84 -5.46 12.12
CA GLU A 604 11.11 -6.14 11.84
C GLU A 604 11.71 -6.82 13.08
N ALA A 605 11.53 -6.27 14.28
CA ALA A 605 11.97 -6.94 15.51
C ALA A 605 11.34 -8.33 15.65
N LEU A 606 10.04 -8.49 15.33
CA LEU A 606 9.36 -9.78 15.32
C LEU A 606 9.85 -10.68 14.16
N ASN A 607 10.05 -10.11 12.98
CA ASN A 607 10.49 -10.84 11.80
C ASN A 607 11.91 -11.41 11.94
N PHE A 608 12.79 -10.74 12.68
CA PHE A 608 14.11 -11.25 13.00
C PHE A 608 14.14 -12.35 14.07
N VAL A 609 13.02 -12.63 14.75
CA VAL A 609 12.95 -13.73 15.74
C VAL A 609 12.93 -15.09 15.02
N ASP A 610 14.07 -15.73 14.97
CA ASP A 610 14.30 -17.01 14.26
C ASP A 610 14.65 -18.19 15.18
N GLY A 611 14.61 -17.99 16.50
CA GLY A 611 15.03 -18.99 17.49
C GLY A 611 16.54 -19.13 17.65
N ARG A 612 17.33 -18.17 17.14
CA ARG A 612 18.80 -18.19 17.13
C ARG A 612 19.42 -16.84 17.50
N ARG A 613 18.82 -15.75 17.02
CA ARG A 613 19.27 -14.40 17.30
C ARG A 613 18.94 -14.00 18.73
N SER A 614 19.89 -13.39 19.41
CA SER A 614 19.66 -12.71 20.65
C SER A 614 19.00 -11.35 20.42
N ALA A 615 18.40 -10.76 21.47
CA ALA A 615 17.85 -9.42 21.40
C ALA A 615 18.90 -8.36 20.97
N GLN A 616 20.20 -8.53 21.32
CA GLN A 616 21.27 -7.65 20.85
C GLN A 616 21.45 -7.75 19.33
N GLN A 617 21.50 -8.98 18.79
CA GLN A 617 21.65 -9.17 17.34
C GLN A 617 20.46 -8.62 16.57
N ILE A 618 19.25 -8.80 17.08
CA ILE A 618 18.04 -8.17 16.51
C ILE A 618 18.18 -6.64 16.53
N THR A 619 18.64 -6.06 17.64
CA THR A 619 18.87 -4.62 17.75
C THR A 619 19.91 -4.11 16.75
N ASP A 620 20.96 -4.87 16.50
CA ASP A 620 22.01 -4.52 15.55
C ASP A 620 21.47 -4.52 14.09
N GLU A 621 20.61 -5.49 13.74
CA GLU A 621 19.95 -5.55 12.42
C GLU A 621 18.95 -4.40 12.22
N LEU A 622 18.10 -4.13 13.22
CA LEU A 622 17.17 -3.00 13.20
C LEU A 622 17.90 -1.67 13.04
N SER A 623 19.03 -1.54 13.76
CA SER A 623 19.85 -0.33 13.68
C SER A 623 20.52 -0.18 12.30
N ALA A 624 20.80 -1.27 11.63
CA ALA A 624 21.33 -1.26 10.27
C ALA A 624 20.28 -0.83 9.23
N GLU A 625 19.02 -1.14 9.47
CA GLU A 625 17.92 -0.83 8.56
C GLU A 625 17.36 0.58 8.75
N TYR A 626 16.99 0.90 9.99
CA TYR A 626 16.24 2.13 10.31
C TYR A 626 17.00 3.16 11.15
N GLY A 627 18.25 2.87 11.46
CA GLY A 627 19.08 3.70 12.33
C GLY A 627 19.09 3.24 13.80
N PRO A 628 19.94 3.84 14.63
CA PRO A 628 20.20 3.36 15.99
C PRO A 628 18.92 3.26 16.82
N VAL A 629 18.75 2.14 17.52
CA VAL A 629 17.66 1.91 18.47
C VAL A 629 18.22 1.34 19.78
N PRO A 630 17.72 1.76 20.98
CA PRO A 630 18.20 1.22 22.24
C PRO A 630 17.81 -0.25 22.45
N LEU A 631 18.79 -1.12 22.76
CA LEU A 631 18.55 -2.53 23.11
C LEU A 631 17.44 -2.71 24.15
N ALA A 632 17.37 -1.81 25.14
CA ALA A 632 16.36 -1.90 26.19
C ALA A 632 14.92 -1.84 25.66
N MET A 633 14.67 -1.04 24.61
CA MET A 633 13.34 -0.92 23.96
C MET A 633 13.00 -2.17 23.16
N VAL A 634 13.96 -2.70 22.39
CA VAL A 634 13.78 -3.95 21.64
C VAL A 634 13.52 -5.12 22.60
N ALA A 635 14.32 -5.24 23.66
CA ALA A 635 14.14 -6.28 24.67
C ALA A 635 12.83 -6.14 25.45
N GLU A 636 12.35 -4.92 25.69
CA GLU A 636 11.03 -4.64 26.29
C GLU A 636 9.91 -5.18 25.39
N TYR A 637 9.96 -4.85 24.10
CA TYR A 637 8.96 -5.30 23.11
C TYR A 637 8.94 -6.82 22.96
N LEU A 638 10.11 -7.48 22.82
CA LEU A 638 10.19 -8.94 22.72
C LEU A 638 9.64 -9.65 23.97
N ARG A 639 9.88 -9.09 25.18
CA ARG A 639 9.25 -9.61 26.42
C ARG A 639 7.74 -9.42 26.42
N ALA A 640 7.26 -8.30 25.91
CA ALA A 640 5.83 -8.04 25.81
C ALA A 640 5.16 -9.03 24.85
N LEU A 641 5.75 -9.31 23.68
CA LEU A 641 5.29 -10.35 22.74
C LEU A 641 5.25 -11.75 23.37
N LYS A 642 6.26 -12.08 24.21
CA LYS A 642 6.22 -13.32 25.00
C LYS A 642 5.06 -13.31 25.99
N GLY A 643 4.81 -12.18 26.64
CA GLY A 643 3.72 -12.01 27.61
C GLY A 643 2.33 -12.21 27.02
N ILE A 644 2.13 -11.88 25.76
CA ILE A 644 0.87 -12.10 25.02
C ILE A 644 0.83 -13.43 24.24
N GLY A 645 1.84 -14.30 24.39
CA GLY A 645 1.83 -15.64 23.80
C GLY A 645 2.18 -15.70 22.31
N VAL A 646 2.90 -14.70 21.77
CA VAL A 646 3.41 -14.71 20.38
C VAL A 646 4.81 -15.35 20.32
N LEU A 647 5.59 -15.17 21.36
CA LEU A 647 6.94 -15.72 21.49
C LEU A 647 7.04 -16.69 22.68
N GLU A 648 8.01 -17.64 22.58
CA GLU A 648 8.45 -18.49 23.68
C GLU A 648 9.92 -18.28 24.05
#